data_95dc7781ee65d345f34e907ed6c78ce1
#
_entry.id   95dc7781ee65d345f34e907ed6c78ce1
#
_cell.length_a   1.000
_cell.length_b   1.000
_cell.length_c   1.000
_cell.angle_alpha   90.00
_cell.angle_beta   90.00
_cell.angle_gamma   90.00
#
_symmetry.space_group_name_H-M   'P 1'
#
loop_
_entity.id
_entity.type
_entity.pdbx_description
1 polymer ?
#
loop_
_entity_poly.entity_id
_entity_poly.type
_entity_poly.pdbx_seq_one_letter_code
_entity_poly.pdbx_strand_id
1 'polypeptide(L)'
;MIRYLKKQKLLILETEQTSYWIGLKYPAPICLYWGAKIAPEDADMFEPIRDHSSFDMELWRERLEYPVFDGRTFESVSLKADVPLNLHTKHVDVREQQAEIVLEDEAGRLEVCLVYRVFEACDVIQKSAKITAKESVRLTRLDSGACLLPHETKPWTAHYVVGAWAGEFRRRTAKLEEGELRLQSVHGMSGPHMNPFLIAANGEDEGTGEAYGVALGWSGCWQITASSTVFGNQRITAGMNDADFIFLMQSDENFETPPMFLCMSGGGIGALSRKMHDFERWHLKAGRKPRRVLYNSWEATLFDVCAEEQMILAERAAKMGVELFVVDDGWFGARNSDKAGLGDWTVNPEKFPNGLEELIDHVHKLGMDFGLWVEPESVNPDSDLYRAHPDWIHRLADCEPMTQRNQYLLDFSKPEVEAFALDMLRGLLNTYQISYLKWDMNRAMTDVCECLTPFEREKHVLALYRILDTLGREFPDVDIEACSGGGARVDLGMAARTAQFWVSDNTDPFDRLFIQEGYTLMYAPMMMSCWVTDTPKDGHKRGRDDWHYKFHAAMCGTLGIGADISKLSDEEMELFSEEIARYKTWRDVVQNGDLYRLQLPSCSNVAAVEYVSKDQNEAVLFLFMHSRKYGEVFPRVKMHGLKEDTHYSCDETGKVYAGKTMMNLGLSVGLHGDFDSRVCHFQAVKLQQSKK
;
A
#
# COMPACT_ATOMS: atom_id res chain seq x y z
N MET A 1 15.43 17.19 9.69
CA MET A 1 15.90 17.89 10.95
C MET A 1 14.73 18.54 11.66
N ILE A 2 14.70 18.52 13.00
CA ILE A 2 13.63 19.17 13.78
C ILE A 2 14.23 20.30 14.60
N ARG A 3 13.59 21.49 14.59
CA ARG A 3 14.04 22.68 15.33
C ARG A 3 12.89 23.36 16.05
N TYR A 4 13.07 23.65 17.34
CA TYR A 4 12.14 24.46 18.11
C TYR A 4 12.74 25.84 18.41
N LEU A 5 12.26 26.87 17.73
CA LEU A 5 12.65 28.26 17.92
C LEU A 5 11.82 28.87 19.06
N LYS A 6 12.30 28.71 20.32
CA LYS A 6 11.57 29.09 21.55
C LYS A 6 11.11 30.53 21.57
N LYS A 7 11.94 31.48 21.09
CA LYS A 7 11.60 32.92 21.09
C LYS A 7 10.46 33.23 20.13
N GLN A 8 10.45 32.57 18.95
CA GLN A 8 9.41 32.72 17.93
C GLN A 8 8.18 31.86 18.22
N LYS A 9 8.28 30.95 19.21
CA LYS A 9 7.26 29.90 19.45
C LYS A 9 6.93 29.15 18.18
N LEU A 10 7.93 28.65 17.48
CA LEU A 10 7.83 27.99 16.17
C LEU A 10 8.53 26.64 16.21
N LEU A 11 7.81 25.57 15.89
CA LEU A 11 8.36 24.24 15.63
C LEU A 11 8.48 24.02 14.13
N ILE A 12 9.67 23.65 13.67
CA ILE A 12 10.01 23.44 12.27
C ILE A 12 10.41 21.98 12.09
N LEU A 13 9.72 21.28 11.19
CA LEU A 13 10.04 19.94 10.73
C LEU A 13 10.60 20.06 9.32
N GLU A 14 11.87 19.71 9.11
CA GLU A 14 12.53 19.79 7.80
C GLU A 14 12.98 18.42 7.34
N THR A 15 12.65 18.11 6.10
CA THR A 15 13.19 16.99 5.33
C THR A 15 14.34 17.47 4.43
N GLU A 16 14.74 16.72 3.42
CA GLU A 16 15.77 17.15 2.47
C GLU A 16 15.31 18.34 1.63
N GLN A 17 14.07 18.31 1.12
CA GLN A 17 13.54 19.31 0.18
C GLN A 17 12.34 20.08 0.71
N THR A 18 11.72 19.67 1.82
CA THR A 18 10.47 20.26 2.30
C THR A 18 10.55 20.78 3.73
N SER A 19 9.64 21.68 4.07
CA SER A 19 9.46 22.22 5.44
C SER A 19 7.99 22.13 5.84
N TYR A 20 7.75 21.76 7.10
CA TYR A 20 6.45 21.84 7.78
C TYR A 20 6.58 22.67 9.05
N TRP A 21 5.82 23.76 9.17
CA TRP A 21 5.98 24.74 10.26
C TRP A 21 4.73 24.82 11.12
N ILE A 22 4.91 24.71 12.43
CA ILE A 22 3.85 24.73 13.44
C ILE A 22 4.04 25.93 14.35
N GLY A 23 3.07 26.85 14.35
CA GLY A 23 3.03 28.02 15.21
C GLY A 23 2.43 27.69 16.58
N LEU A 24 3.08 28.18 17.64
CA LEU A 24 2.74 27.92 19.04
C LEU A 24 2.49 29.22 19.81
N LYS A 25 2.18 30.32 19.09
CA LYS A 25 1.87 31.65 19.69
C LYS A 25 0.44 31.69 20.23
N TYR A 26 -0.46 30.84 19.72
CA TYR A 26 -1.87 30.74 20.10
C TYR A 26 -2.10 29.68 21.20
N PRO A 27 -3.28 29.62 21.81
CA PRO A 27 -3.57 28.60 22.80
C PRO A 27 -3.34 27.18 22.31
N ALA A 28 -3.78 26.87 21.08
CA ALA A 28 -3.53 25.60 20.41
C ALA A 28 -2.54 25.76 19.24
N PRO A 29 -1.81 24.70 18.83
CA PRO A 29 -0.89 24.75 17.72
C PRO A 29 -1.62 24.95 16.40
N ILE A 30 -0.99 25.72 15.48
CA ILE A 30 -1.52 25.98 14.14
C ILE A 30 -0.52 25.58 13.07
N CYS A 31 -0.99 25.04 11.93
CA CYS A 31 -0.20 24.84 10.74
C CYS A 31 0.07 26.20 10.08
N LEU A 32 1.34 26.60 10.01
CA LEU A 32 1.73 27.85 9.34
C LEU A 32 2.10 27.60 7.88
N TYR A 33 2.83 26.53 7.61
CA TYR A 33 3.36 26.24 6.30
C TYR A 33 3.59 24.73 6.10
N TRP A 34 3.34 24.25 4.90
CA TRP A 34 3.80 22.97 4.38
C TRP A 34 4.13 23.14 2.90
N GLY A 35 5.38 22.88 2.51
CA GLY A 35 5.82 23.07 1.13
C GLY A 35 7.33 22.90 0.97
N ALA A 36 7.88 23.47 -0.10
CA ALA A 36 9.32 23.52 -0.32
C ALA A 36 10.04 24.22 0.83
N LYS A 37 11.34 23.96 1.02
CA LYS A 37 12.13 24.61 2.09
C LYS A 37 12.11 26.13 1.97
N ILE A 38 11.86 26.78 3.10
CA ILE A 38 11.93 28.23 3.26
C ILE A 38 12.85 28.61 4.41
N ALA A 39 13.30 29.85 4.43
CA ALA A 39 14.25 30.37 5.42
C ALA A 39 13.55 30.65 6.76
N PRO A 40 14.05 30.11 7.90
CA PRO A 40 13.42 30.30 9.21
C PRO A 40 13.41 31.74 9.71
N GLU A 41 14.31 32.57 9.23
CA GLU A 41 14.37 34.03 9.52
C GLU A 41 13.14 34.77 8.99
N ASP A 42 12.45 34.22 7.99
CA ASP A 42 11.26 34.80 7.36
C ASP A 42 9.95 34.43 8.07
N ALA A 43 10.02 33.82 9.25
CA ALA A 43 8.85 33.38 10.02
C ALA A 43 7.83 34.48 10.34
N ASP A 44 8.24 35.74 10.29
CA ASP A 44 7.35 36.88 10.52
C ASP A 44 6.52 37.26 9.28
N MET A 45 6.75 36.63 8.11
CA MET A 45 5.98 36.85 6.88
C MET A 45 4.61 36.19 6.87
N PHE A 46 4.29 35.31 7.85
CA PHE A 46 3.00 34.61 7.90
C PHE A 46 1.89 35.52 8.44
N GLU A 47 1.32 36.30 7.55
CA GLU A 47 0.16 37.15 7.83
C GLU A 47 -1.16 36.44 7.48
N PRO A 48 -2.30 36.91 8.05
CA PRO A 48 -3.61 36.42 7.62
C PRO A 48 -3.82 36.66 6.13
N ILE A 49 -4.36 35.65 5.41
CA ILE A 49 -4.60 35.72 3.97
C ILE A 49 -5.87 36.51 3.60
N ARG A 50 -6.66 36.94 4.58
CA ARG A 50 -7.88 37.74 4.38
C ARG A 50 -8.14 38.70 5.53
N ASP A 51 -8.95 39.67 5.28
CA ASP A 51 -9.47 40.56 6.32
C ASP A 51 -10.37 39.82 7.30
N HIS A 52 -10.34 40.21 8.55
CA HIS A 52 -11.18 39.69 9.62
C HIS A 52 -12.45 40.54 9.80
N SER A 53 -13.61 39.90 9.73
CA SER A 53 -14.89 40.52 10.06
C SER A 53 -15.32 40.19 11.49
N SER A 54 -16.14 41.06 12.10
CA SER A 54 -16.76 40.79 13.41
C SER A 54 -17.74 39.60 13.40
N PHE A 55 -18.10 39.11 12.24
CA PHE A 55 -18.91 37.90 12.06
C PHE A 55 -18.09 36.62 11.95
N ASP A 56 -16.77 36.73 11.78
CA ASP A 56 -15.86 35.59 11.59
C ASP A 56 -15.39 35.06 12.95
N MET A 57 -15.02 33.78 12.96
CA MET A 57 -14.18 33.21 14.03
C MET A 57 -12.79 33.87 14.02
N GLU A 58 -12.07 33.73 15.11
CA GLU A 58 -10.64 34.08 15.16
C GLU A 58 -9.87 33.31 14.07
N LEU A 59 -9.18 34.00 13.15
CA LEU A 59 -8.53 33.44 11.96
C LEU A 59 -7.56 32.30 12.26
N TRP A 60 -6.92 32.31 13.44
CA TRP A 60 -5.99 31.23 13.82
C TRP A 60 -6.70 29.88 13.98
N ARG A 61 -8.00 29.84 14.30
CA ARG A 61 -8.79 28.61 14.41
C ARG A 61 -8.95 27.89 13.08
N GLU A 62 -8.94 28.63 11.98
CA GLU A 62 -8.98 28.07 10.65
C GLU A 62 -7.71 27.27 10.29
N ARG A 63 -6.65 27.42 11.09
CA ARG A 63 -5.33 26.81 10.86
C ARG A 63 -4.93 25.81 11.93
N LEU A 64 -5.86 25.38 12.78
CA LEU A 64 -5.57 24.42 13.85
C LEU A 64 -4.85 23.18 13.30
N GLU A 65 -3.74 22.84 13.92
CA GLU A 65 -2.91 21.68 13.60
C GLU A 65 -3.61 20.36 13.95
N TYR A 66 -4.43 20.37 15.00
CA TYR A 66 -5.26 19.25 15.44
C TYR A 66 -6.61 19.80 15.92
N PRO A 67 -7.57 20.00 14.99
CA PRO A 67 -8.86 20.58 15.32
C PRO A 67 -9.69 19.58 16.14
N VAL A 68 -10.32 20.08 17.20
CA VAL A 68 -11.18 19.29 18.08
C VAL A 68 -12.61 19.87 18.13
N PHE A 69 -13.57 19.05 18.47
CA PHE A 69 -14.93 19.54 18.68
C PHE A 69 -15.00 20.28 20.01
N ASP A 70 -15.01 21.61 19.94
CA ASP A 70 -15.06 22.52 21.08
C ASP A 70 -16.38 23.34 21.15
N GLY A 71 -17.32 23.07 20.24
CA GLY A 71 -18.55 23.84 20.09
C GLY A 71 -18.37 25.22 19.43
N ARG A 72 -17.16 25.53 18.93
CA ARG A 72 -16.79 26.81 18.29
C ARG A 72 -16.17 26.61 16.93
N THR A 73 -15.75 25.40 16.58
CA THR A 73 -15.16 25.03 15.28
C THR A 73 -16.26 24.59 14.34
N PHE A 74 -16.35 25.19 13.14
CA PHE A 74 -17.37 24.92 12.13
C PHE A 74 -16.85 24.07 10.98
N GLU A 75 -15.62 23.59 11.05
CA GLU A 75 -14.97 22.75 10.07
C GLU A 75 -14.85 21.31 10.56
N SER A 76 -14.41 20.43 9.65
CA SER A 76 -14.10 19.04 9.99
C SER A 76 -13.04 18.96 11.10
N VAL A 77 -13.29 18.16 12.13
CA VAL A 77 -12.43 18.00 13.32
C VAL A 77 -11.69 16.68 13.29
N SER A 78 -10.55 16.59 13.99
CA SER A 78 -9.77 15.36 14.16
C SER A 78 -10.17 14.56 15.40
N LEU A 79 -10.71 15.23 16.43
CA LEU A 79 -11.13 14.60 17.67
C LEU A 79 -12.52 15.09 18.08
N LYS A 80 -13.40 14.14 18.43
CA LYS A 80 -14.74 14.44 18.96
C LYS A 80 -15.07 13.50 20.11
N ALA A 81 -15.47 14.10 21.21
CA ALA A 81 -16.05 13.39 22.36
C ALA A 81 -17.54 13.74 22.49
N ASP A 82 -18.22 13.08 23.41
CA ASP A 82 -19.61 13.40 23.82
C ASP A 82 -19.71 14.70 24.62
N VAL A 83 -18.57 15.32 24.94
CA VAL A 83 -18.44 16.64 25.57
C VAL A 83 -17.51 17.54 24.73
N PRO A 84 -17.74 18.86 24.71
CA PRO A 84 -16.81 19.79 24.04
C PRO A 84 -15.43 19.76 24.69
N LEU A 85 -14.36 19.73 23.88
CA LEU A 85 -12.97 19.73 24.30
C LEU A 85 -12.33 21.07 23.98
N ASN A 86 -11.60 21.67 24.91
CA ASN A 86 -10.84 22.90 24.67
C ASN A 86 -9.36 22.66 24.97
N LEU A 87 -8.63 22.25 23.91
CA LEU A 87 -7.22 21.88 24.03
C LEU A 87 -6.31 23.10 23.92
N HIS A 88 -5.31 23.18 24.81
CA HIS A 88 -4.25 24.18 24.76
C HIS A 88 -2.89 23.54 24.95
N THR A 89 -1.85 24.19 24.37
CA THR A 89 -0.48 23.70 24.42
C THR A 89 0.08 23.77 25.84
N LYS A 90 0.47 22.60 26.38
CA LYS A 90 1.10 22.46 27.70
C LYS A 90 2.61 22.56 27.62
N HIS A 91 3.26 21.75 26.76
CA HIS A 91 4.69 21.80 26.51
C HIS A 91 5.05 21.17 25.15
N VAL A 92 6.29 21.42 24.73
CA VAL A 92 6.88 20.86 23.51
C VAL A 92 8.21 20.20 23.87
N ASP A 93 8.38 18.95 23.46
CA ASP A 93 9.63 18.21 23.55
C ASP A 93 10.17 17.90 22.14
N VAL A 94 11.48 18.06 21.97
CA VAL A 94 12.15 17.83 20.67
C VAL A 94 13.35 16.95 20.89
N ARG A 95 13.40 15.84 20.15
CA ARG A 95 14.51 14.91 20.04
C ARG A 95 15.03 14.90 18.61
N GLU A 96 16.07 14.17 18.32
CA GLU A 96 16.79 14.21 17.04
C GLU A 96 15.88 14.10 15.80
N GLN A 97 15.00 13.10 15.78
CA GLN A 97 14.08 12.85 14.64
C GLN A 97 12.60 12.82 15.04
N GLN A 98 12.28 13.21 16.27
CA GLN A 98 10.94 13.20 16.82
C GLN A 98 10.65 14.50 17.57
N ALA A 99 9.44 15.04 17.40
CA ALA A 99 8.90 16.10 18.23
C ALA A 99 7.56 15.68 18.81
N GLU A 100 7.28 16.21 20.00
CA GLU A 100 6.03 15.99 20.71
C GLU A 100 5.46 17.34 21.14
N ILE A 101 4.18 17.57 20.86
CA ILE A 101 3.42 18.72 21.37
C ILE A 101 2.33 18.17 22.26
N VAL A 102 2.44 18.41 23.54
CA VAL A 102 1.44 17.98 24.52
C VAL A 102 0.39 19.05 24.69
N LEU A 103 -0.86 18.68 24.45
CA LEU A 103 -2.07 19.48 24.62
C LEU A 103 -2.85 18.96 25.82
N GLU A 104 -3.47 19.84 26.59
CA GLU A 104 -4.30 19.49 27.72
C GLU A 104 -5.69 20.14 27.55
N ASP A 105 -6.75 19.38 27.85
CA ASP A 105 -8.11 19.92 27.91
C ASP A 105 -8.23 20.87 29.11
N GLU A 106 -8.83 22.03 28.91
CA GLU A 106 -9.00 23.07 29.95
C GLU A 106 -9.75 22.52 31.19
N ALA A 107 -10.68 21.61 31.00
CA ALA A 107 -11.38 20.92 32.08
C ALA A 107 -10.60 19.74 32.68
N GLY A 108 -9.42 19.41 32.15
CA GLY A 108 -8.56 18.35 32.66
C GLY A 108 -9.00 16.92 32.35
N ARG A 109 -9.93 16.72 31.41
CA ARG A 109 -10.53 15.40 31.10
C ARG A 109 -9.60 14.47 30.33
N LEU A 110 -8.78 15.05 29.43
CA LEU A 110 -7.81 14.29 28.63
C LEU A 110 -6.60 15.13 28.26
N GLU A 111 -5.55 14.42 27.86
CA GLU A 111 -4.32 14.96 27.29
C GLU A 111 -4.12 14.35 25.90
N VAL A 112 -3.70 15.18 24.94
CA VAL A 112 -3.36 14.76 23.57
C VAL A 112 -1.89 15.09 23.31
N CYS A 113 -1.08 14.08 23.08
CA CYS A 113 0.30 14.26 22.62
C CYS A 113 0.37 14.06 21.12
N LEU A 114 0.60 15.15 20.37
CA LEU A 114 0.86 15.09 18.93
C LEU A 114 2.31 14.69 18.72
N VAL A 115 2.51 13.57 18.03
CA VAL A 115 3.84 13.00 17.77
C VAL A 115 4.19 13.18 16.30
N TYR A 116 5.39 13.69 16.06
CA TYR A 116 5.94 13.92 14.72
C TYR A 116 7.26 13.17 14.57
N ARG A 117 7.44 12.45 13.47
CA ARG A 117 8.72 11.87 13.05
C ARG A 117 9.08 12.33 11.65
N VAL A 118 10.36 12.59 11.41
CA VAL A 118 10.86 13.09 10.12
C VAL A 118 11.80 12.07 9.50
N PHE A 119 11.48 11.67 8.27
CA PHE A 119 12.29 10.80 7.42
C PHE A 119 12.94 11.65 6.33
N GLU A 120 14.08 12.26 6.66
CA GLU A 120 14.70 13.34 5.88
C GLU A 120 14.95 12.94 4.42
N ALA A 121 15.58 11.79 4.19
CA ALA A 121 15.99 11.35 2.85
C ALA A 121 14.85 10.99 1.90
N CYS A 122 13.64 10.75 2.45
CA CYS A 122 12.45 10.42 1.65
C CYS A 122 11.45 11.56 1.57
N ASP A 123 11.73 12.71 2.18
CA ASP A 123 10.79 13.83 2.30
C ASP A 123 9.43 13.46 2.91
N VAL A 124 9.43 12.53 3.87
CA VAL A 124 8.21 12.06 4.55
C VAL A 124 8.18 12.52 6.01
N ILE A 125 7.01 12.99 6.44
CA ILE A 125 6.71 13.32 7.83
C ILE A 125 5.58 12.40 8.31
N GLN A 126 5.81 11.69 9.41
CA GLN A 126 4.80 10.91 10.08
C GLN A 126 4.17 11.72 11.21
N LYS A 127 2.85 11.63 11.34
CA LYS A 127 2.06 12.21 12.43
C LYS A 127 1.25 11.12 13.11
N SER A 128 1.11 11.18 14.43
CA SER A 128 0.14 10.42 15.23
C SER A 128 -0.31 11.25 16.43
N ALA A 129 -1.42 10.86 17.03
CA ALA A 129 -1.90 11.45 18.27
C ALA A 129 -1.98 10.36 19.35
N LYS A 130 -1.35 10.61 20.50
CA LYS A 130 -1.49 9.76 21.68
C LYS A 130 -2.46 10.43 22.65
N ILE A 131 -3.61 9.80 22.89
CA ILE A 131 -4.65 10.26 23.80
C ILE A 131 -4.44 9.60 25.15
N THR A 132 -4.47 10.38 26.22
CA THR A 132 -4.50 9.87 27.60
C THR A 132 -5.73 10.42 28.30
N ALA A 133 -6.66 9.56 28.66
CA ALA A 133 -7.85 9.94 29.41
C ALA A 133 -7.47 10.18 30.88
N LYS A 134 -7.90 11.29 31.48
CA LYS A 134 -7.74 11.57 32.92
C LYS A 134 -8.99 11.22 33.71
N GLU A 135 -10.10 11.14 33.04
CA GLU A 135 -11.38 10.60 33.51
C GLU A 135 -12.03 9.79 32.39
N SER A 136 -13.09 9.04 32.67
CA SER A 136 -13.79 8.31 31.63
C SER A 136 -14.37 9.25 30.59
N VAL A 137 -14.07 9.00 29.32
CA VAL A 137 -14.52 9.81 28.17
C VAL A 137 -14.94 8.91 27.01
N ARG A 138 -16.02 9.29 26.35
CA ARG A 138 -16.50 8.61 25.15
C ARG A 138 -16.09 9.41 23.92
N LEU A 139 -15.21 8.82 23.12
CA LEU A 139 -14.80 9.37 21.83
C LEU A 139 -15.68 8.81 20.71
N THR A 140 -16.09 9.69 19.80
CA THR A 140 -16.92 9.35 18.62
C THR A 140 -16.23 9.69 17.31
N ARG A 141 -15.05 10.31 17.35
CA ARG A 141 -14.13 10.50 16.23
C ARG A 141 -12.71 10.62 16.77
N LEU A 142 -11.77 9.96 16.07
CA LEU A 142 -10.36 9.97 16.43
C LEU A 142 -9.50 9.84 15.17
N ASP A 143 -9.04 10.98 14.63
CA ASP A 143 -8.12 11.03 13.52
C ASP A 143 -6.67 11.07 14.03
N SER A 144 -5.74 10.62 13.21
CA SER A 144 -4.30 10.62 13.49
C SER A 144 -3.68 12.00 13.39
N GLY A 145 -4.28 12.86 12.59
CA GLY A 145 -3.82 14.23 12.38
C GLY A 145 -4.58 14.98 11.31
N ALA A 146 -4.16 16.23 11.14
CA ALA A 146 -4.60 17.10 10.06
C ALA A 146 -3.41 17.77 9.38
N CYS A 147 -3.60 18.28 8.17
CA CYS A 147 -2.67 19.19 7.50
C CYS A 147 -3.46 20.21 6.67
N LEU A 148 -2.82 21.33 6.37
CA LEU A 148 -3.37 22.35 5.46
C LEU A 148 -2.58 22.35 4.16
N LEU A 149 -3.27 22.36 3.03
CA LEU A 149 -2.64 22.65 1.74
C LEU A 149 -2.33 24.14 1.63
N PRO A 150 -1.29 24.54 0.87
CA PRO A 150 -1.07 25.93 0.53
C PRO A 150 -2.29 26.53 -0.17
N HIS A 151 -2.52 27.82 0.11
CA HIS A 151 -3.58 28.55 -0.56
C HIS A 151 -3.22 28.82 -2.02
N GLU A 152 -4.07 28.37 -2.94
CA GLU A 152 -3.90 28.53 -4.39
C GLU A 152 -5.09 29.26 -5.00
N THR A 153 -4.84 29.97 -6.10
CA THR A 153 -5.89 30.66 -6.86
C THR A 153 -6.78 29.70 -7.66
N LYS A 154 -6.29 28.47 -7.91
CA LYS A 154 -7.04 27.39 -8.54
C LYS A 154 -7.23 26.25 -7.55
N PRO A 155 -8.39 25.57 -7.56
CA PRO A 155 -8.59 24.44 -6.66
C PRO A 155 -7.62 23.31 -6.99
N TRP A 156 -7.09 22.66 -5.94
CA TRP A 156 -6.30 21.45 -6.04
C TRP A 156 -7.11 20.31 -6.67
N THR A 157 -6.43 19.43 -7.38
CA THR A 157 -7.02 18.20 -7.89
C THR A 157 -6.62 17.05 -6.98
N ALA A 158 -7.59 16.43 -6.33
CA ALA A 158 -7.39 15.19 -5.61
C ALA A 158 -7.23 14.03 -6.60
N HIS A 159 -6.19 13.21 -6.41
CA HIS A 159 -5.98 11.93 -7.07
C HIS A 159 -6.08 10.83 -6.03
N TYR A 160 -6.89 9.83 -6.30
CA TYR A 160 -7.16 8.69 -5.43
C TYR A 160 -7.54 7.47 -6.27
N VAL A 161 -7.71 6.33 -5.65
CA VAL A 161 -8.09 5.11 -6.34
C VAL A 161 -9.39 4.54 -5.79
N VAL A 162 -10.14 3.89 -6.68
CA VAL A 162 -11.36 3.16 -6.36
C VAL A 162 -11.30 1.79 -7.01
N GLY A 163 -12.09 0.84 -6.53
CA GLY A 163 -12.14 -0.47 -7.16
C GLY A 163 -13.18 -1.38 -6.55
N ALA A 164 -13.15 -2.60 -7.03
CA ALA A 164 -13.88 -3.73 -6.49
C ALA A 164 -13.01 -4.97 -6.67
N TRP A 165 -13.41 -6.11 -6.14
CA TRP A 165 -12.74 -7.38 -6.43
C TRP A 165 -12.47 -7.55 -7.93
N ALA A 166 -11.26 -7.93 -8.27
CA ALA A 166 -10.74 -8.08 -9.64
C ALA A 166 -10.72 -6.80 -10.49
N GLY A 167 -10.84 -5.63 -9.88
CA GLY A 167 -10.79 -4.32 -10.55
C GLY A 167 -10.34 -3.22 -9.59
N GLU A 168 -9.36 -3.52 -8.73
CA GLU A 168 -8.80 -2.64 -7.72
C GLU A 168 -7.98 -1.49 -8.35
N PHE A 169 -7.64 -0.50 -7.57
CA PHE A 169 -6.69 0.59 -7.87
C PHE A 169 -7.02 1.43 -9.11
N ARG A 170 -8.27 1.53 -9.52
CA ARG A 170 -8.64 2.40 -10.65
C ARG A 170 -8.50 3.87 -10.26
N ARG A 171 -7.59 4.58 -10.90
CA ARG A 171 -7.33 6.00 -10.67
C ARG A 171 -8.58 6.86 -10.91
N ARG A 172 -8.81 7.83 -10.01
CA ARG A 172 -9.87 8.83 -10.09
C ARG A 172 -9.32 10.19 -9.69
N THR A 173 -10.00 11.23 -10.16
CA THR A 173 -9.70 12.61 -9.81
C THR A 173 -10.97 13.37 -9.42
N ALA A 174 -10.83 14.33 -8.51
CA ALA A 174 -11.87 15.28 -8.14
C ALA A 174 -11.24 16.65 -7.88
N LYS A 175 -11.94 17.74 -8.21
CA LYS A 175 -11.53 19.08 -7.76
C LYS A 175 -11.88 19.25 -6.29
N LEU A 176 -10.96 19.82 -5.52
CA LEU A 176 -11.19 20.21 -4.13
C LEU A 176 -11.80 21.62 -4.11
N GLU A 177 -13.10 21.67 -4.38
CA GLU A 177 -13.94 22.88 -4.31
C GLU A 177 -14.59 22.96 -2.93
N GLU A 178 -15.43 23.97 -2.68
CA GLU A 178 -16.08 24.16 -1.39
C GLU A 178 -16.91 22.92 -0.98
N GLY A 179 -16.79 22.55 0.28
CA GLY A 179 -17.40 21.35 0.84
C GLY A 179 -16.39 20.28 1.21
N GLU A 180 -16.79 19.01 1.12
CA GLU A 180 -15.96 17.88 1.56
C GLU A 180 -15.88 16.79 0.49
N LEU A 181 -14.67 16.32 0.23
CA LEU A 181 -14.38 15.03 -0.39
C LEU A 181 -13.98 14.04 0.72
N ARG A 182 -14.78 12.99 0.93
CA ARG A 182 -14.48 11.93 1.89
C ARG A 182 -14.16 10.64 1.18
N LEU A 183 -12.96 10.11 1.42
CA LEU A 183 -12.54 8.76 1.07
C LEU A 183 -12.62 7.91 2.32
N GLN A 184 -13.11 6.66 2.20
CA GLN A 184 -13.33 5.84 3.39
C GLN A 184 -13.46 4.35 3.10
N SER A 185 -13.24 3.54 4.14
CA SER A 185 -13.70 2.16 4.22
C SER A 185 -14.43 1.93 5.53
N VAL A 186 -15.51 1.15 5.46
CA VAL A 186 -16.29 0.65 6.61
C VAL A 186 -16.39 -0.88 6.62
N HIS A 187 -15.50 -1.54 5.86
CA HIS A 187 -15.52 -2.99 5.63
C HIS A 187 -14.72 -3.79 6.66
N GLY A 188 -14.13 -3.12 7.66
CA GLY A 188 -13.17 -3.76 8.59
C GLY A 188 -11.79 -4.03 7.97
N MET A 189 -11.60 -3.63 6.70
CA MET A 189 -10.33 -3.66 5.98
C MET A 189 -10.15 -2.40 5.14
N SER A 190 -8.93 -2.11 4.68
CA SER A 190 -8.58 -0.84 4.05
C SER A 190 -9.13 -0.63 2.62
N GLY A 191 -9.44 -1.70 1.89
CA GLY A 191 -9.97 -1.67 0.51
C GLY A 191 -11.14 -2.65 0.32
N PRO A 192 -11.45 -3.07 -0.95
CA PRO A 192 -10.89 -2.58 -2.22
C PRO A 192 -11.62 -1.36 -2.81
N HIS A 193 -12.76 -0.91 -2.22
CA HIS A 193 -13.58 0.15 -2.79
C HIS A 193 -12.85 1.48 -2.87
N MET A 194 -12.04 1.81 -1.88
CA MET A 194 -11.09 2.91 -1.84
C MET A 194 -9.82 2.44 -1.14
N ASN A 195 -8.75 3.23 -1.24
CA ASN A 195 -7.49 2.92 -0.59
C ASN A 195 -7.05 4.12 0.27
N PRO A 196 -6.40 3.92 1.43
CA PRO A 196 -6.17 4.96 2.43
C PRO A 196 -5.06 5.94 2.06
N PHE A 197 -5.16 6.55 0.87
CA PHE A 197 -4.33 7.69 0.47
C PHE A 197 -5.09 8.69 -0.40
N LEU A 198 -4.61 9.92 -0.40
CA LEU A 198 -5.03 11.02 -1.27
C LEU A 198 -3.81 11.82 -1.68
N ILE A 199 -3.70 12.19 -2.96
CA ILE A 199 -2.69 13.10 -3.48
C ILE A 199 -3.40 14.34 -4.03
N ALA A 200 -3.14 15.52 -3.46
CA ALA A 200 -3.59 16.79 -4.00
C ALA A 200 -2.49 17.36 -4.91
N ALA A 201 -2.81 17.66 -6.16
CA ALA A 201 -1.84 18.17 -7.12
C ALA A 201 -2.39 19.35 -7.94
N ASN A 202 -1.52 20.27 -8.37
CA ASN A 202 -1.85 21.41 -9.22
C ASN A 202 -1.20 21.31 -10.61
N GLY A 203 -0.38 20.29 -10.87
CA GLY A 203 0.23 20.01 -12.18
C GLY A 203 -0.74 19.40 -13.18
N GLU A 204 -0.41 19.54 -14.48
CA GLU A 204 -1.21 18.99 -15.57
C GLU A 204 -0.85 17.54 -15.89
N ASP A 205 0.34 17.08 -15.51
CA ASP A 205 0.87 15.74 -15.77
C ASP A 205 1.66 15.16 -14.58
N GLU A 206 2.23 13.97 -14.76
CA GLU A 206 2.99 13.23 -13.74
C GLU A 206 4.28 13.94 -13.26
N GLY A 207 4.84 14.83 -14.09
CA GLY A 207 6.16 15.44 -13.88
C GLY A 207 6.14 16.91 -13.53
N THR A 208 4.96 17.54 -13.48
CA THR A 208 4.87 19.00 -13.30
C THR A 208 4.02 19.40 -12.10
N GLY A 209 4.28 20.60 -11.59
CA GLY A 209 3.56 21.18 -10.47
C GLY A 209 3.93 20.60 -9.11
N GLU A 210 3.21 21.03 -8.11
CA GLU A 210 3.33 20.54 -6.75
C GLU A 210 2.35 19.41 -6.49
N ALA A 211 2.76 18.44 -5.68
CA ALA A 211 1.93 17.33 -5.23
C ALA A 211 2.10 17.13 -3.71
N TYR A 212 0.98 17.00 -3.02
CA TYR A 212 0.87 16.80 -1.58
C TYR A 212 0.16 15.48 -1.31
N GLY A 213 0.88 14.50 -0.81
CA GLY A 213 0.37 13.16 -0.50
C GLY A 213 0.06 12.99 0.99
N VAL A 214 -1.09 12.42 1.26
CA VAL A 214 -1.51 11.97 2.59
C VAL A 214 -1.85 10.50 2.50
N ALA A 215 -1.26 9.68 3.37
CA ALA A 215 -1.57 8.26 3.48
C ALA A 215 -1.73 7.87 4.95
N LEU A 216 -2.56 6.85 5.21
CA LEU A 216 -2.82 6.34 6.56
C LEU A 216 -2.29 4.91 6.69
N GLY A 217 -1.56 4.64 7.77
CA GLY A 217 -1.04 3.31 8.11
C GLY A 217 -2.03 2.51 8.94
N TRP A 218 -3.24 2.26 8.42
CA TRP A 218 -4.30 1.54 9.10
C TRP A 218 -5.03 0.55 8.19
N SER A 219 -5.18 -0.68 8.65
CA SER A 219 -5.74 -1.78 7.86
C SER A 219 -7.21 -2.10 8.18
N GLY A 220 -7.82 -1.32 9.08
CA GLY A 220 -9.25 -1.43 9.46
C GLY A 220 -10.13 -0.40 8.75
N CYS A 221 -11.23 -0.02 9.40
CA CYS A 221 -12.11 1.07 8.95
C CYS A 221 -11.38 2.42 9.06
N TRP A 222 -11.35 3.18 7.98
CA TRP A 222 -10.61 4.45 7.90
C TRP A 222 -11.37 5.51 7.14
N GLN A 223 -10.94 6.76 7.34
CA GLN A 223 -11.38 7.91 6.56
C GLN A 223 -10.24 8.88 6.29
N ILE A 224 -10.28 9.53 5.13
CA ILE A 224 -9.52 10.73 4.77
C ILE A 224 -10.54 11.75 4.27
N THR A 225 -10.62 12.91 4.93
CA THR A 225 -11.55 13.97 4.57
C THR A 225 -10.76 15.19 4.12
N ALA A 226 -10.95 15.61 2.86
CA ALA A 226 -10.45 16.88 2.37
C ALA A 226 -11.60 17.88 2.35
N SER A 227 -11.53 18.88 3.22
CA SER A 227 -12.53 19.93 3.37
C SER A 227 -12.00 21.27 2.86
N SER A 228 -12.83 21.97 2.09
CA SER A 228 -12.52 23.30 1.54
C SER A 228 -13.54 24.31 2.01
N THR A 229 -13.07 25.45 2.50
CA THR A 229 -13.92 26.55 2.93
C THR A 229 -14.11 27.55 1.83
N VAL A 230 -15.16 28.40 1.93
CA VAL A 230 -15.40 29.53 1.02
C VAL A 230 -14.28 30.58 1.02
N PHE A 231 -13.36 30.49 1.98
CA PHE A 231 -12.18 31.34 2.10
C PHE A 231 -10.93 30.72 1.47
N GLY A 232 -11.06 29.54 0.83
CA GLY A 232 -9.97 28.86 0.14
C GLY A 232 -9.04 28.07 1.05
N ASN A 233 -9.34 27.93 2.35
CA ASN A 233 -8.60 27.01 3.22
C ASN A 233 -8.96 25.59 2.88
N GLN A 234 -7.95 24.75 2.67
CA GLN A 234 -8.11 23.34 2.37
C GLN A 234 -7.40 22.50 3.42
N ARG A 235 -8.18 21.77 4.22
CA ARG A 235 -7.71 20.89 5.28
C ARG A 235 -7.91 19.45 4.88
N ILE A 236 -6.90 18.61 5.15
CA ILE A 236 -7.02 17.15 5.05
C ILE A 236 -6.87 16.58 6.46
N THR A 237 -7.84 15.79 6.90
CA THR A 237 -7.78 14.98 8.12
C THR A 237 -7.76 13.50 7.74
N ALA A 238 -7.06 12.67 8.52
CA ALA A 238 -6.99 11.23 8.28
C ALA A 238 -6.96 10.45 9.59
N GLY A 239 -7.74 9.37 9.68
CA GLY A 239 -7.81 8.54 10.86
C GLY A 239 -8.78 7.37 10.74
N MET A 240 -9.18 6.83 11.88
CA MET A 240 -10.18 5.76 11.97
C MET A 240 -11.55 6.30 11.55
N ASN A 241 -12.37 5.45 10.90
CA ASN A 241 -13.67 5.85 10.38
C ASN A 241 -14.65 6.17 11.52
N ASP A 242 -15.38 7.28 11.44
CA ASP A 242 -16.29 7.76 12.47
C ASP A 242 -17.77 7.31 12.27
N ALA A 243 -18.08 6.57 11.22
CA ALA A 243 -19.47 6.23 10.88
C ALA A 243 -20.19 5.43 11.97
N ASP A 244 -19.49 4.59 12.71
CA ASP A 244 -20.01 3.77 13.83
C ASP A 244 -18.97 3.67 14.95
N PHE A 245 -18.06 4.65 15.04
CA PHE A 245 -16.94 4.61 15.98
C PHE A 245 -17.34 5.02 17.38
N ILE A 246 -17.05 4.15 18.35
CA ILE A 246 -17.22 4.42 19.79
C ILE A 246 -16.00 3.90 20.52
N PHE A 247 -15.26 4.78 21.17
CA PHE A 247 -14.19 4.40 22.07
C PHE A 247 -14.48 4.91 23.49
N LEU A 248 -14.77 4.00 24.41
CA LEU A 248 -15.00 4.29 25.83
C LEU A 248 -13.67 4.20 26.58
N MET A 249 -12.91 5.28 26.59
CA MET A 249 -11.67 5.34 27.35
C MET A 249 -11.95 5.46 28.85
N GLN A 250 -11.27 4.62 29.63
CA GLN A 250 -11.29 4.68 31.08
C GLN A 250 -10.22 5.65 31.61
N SER A 251 -10.35 6.07 32.88
CA SER A 251 -9.30 6.91 33.52
C SER A 251 -7.95 6.22 33.43
N ASP A 252 -6.92 7.00 33.10
CA ASP A 252 -5.52 6.59 32.90
C ASP A 252 -5.27 5.65 31.69
N GLU A 253 -6.30 5.36 30.89
CA GLU A 253 -6.14 4.63 29.64
C GLU A 253 -5.44 5.52 28.60
N ASN A 254 -4.57 4.91 27.82
CA ASN A 254 -3.89 5.58 26.72
C ASN A 254 -4.07 4.81 25.42
N PHE A 255 -4.15 5.57 24.33
CA PHE A 255 -4.23 5.03 22.97
C PHE A 255 -3.44 5.91 22.01
N GLU A 256 -2.61 5.29 21.16
CA GLU A 256 -1.93 5.98 20.06
C GLU A 256 -2.62 5.63 18.75
N THR A 257 -3.00 6.67 17.99
CA THR A 257 -3.65 6.51 16.69
C THR A 257 -2.71 5.88 15.67
N PRO A 258 -3.25 5.22 14.61
CA PRO A 258 -2.45 4.80 13.47
C PRO A 258 -1.66 5.96 12.88
N PRO A 259 -0.46 5.72 12.30
CA PRO A 259 0.33 6.80 11.71
C PRO A 259 -0.30 7.35 10.43
N MET A 260 -0.33 8.69 10.30
CA MET A 260 -0.60 9.43 9.08
C MET A 260 0.73 9.88 8.49
N PHE A 261 0.93 9.67 7.19
CA PHE A 261 2.15 10.04 6.48
C PHE A 261 1.88 11.18 5.52
N LEU A 262 2.76 12.17 5.54
CA LEU A 262 2.75 13.35 4.68
C LEU A 262 3.98 13.34 3.79
N CYS A 263 3.80 13.53 2.50
CA CYS A 263 4.88 13.66 1.52
C CYS A 263 4.57 14.81 0.56
N MET A 264 5.56 15.64 0.24
CA MET A 264 5.42 16.74 -0.73
C MET A 264 6.50 16.66 -1.80
N SER A 265 6.14 17.00 -3.03
CA SER A 265 7.07 17.13 -4.15
C SER A 265 6.74 18.33 -5.02
N GLY A 266 7.76 19.11 -5.40
CA GLY A 266 7.66 20.14 -6.46
C GLY A 266 7.83 19.58 -7.88
N GLY A 267 8.07 18.29 -8.04
CA GLY A 267 8.24 17.59 -9.33
C GLY A 267 7.03 16.72 -9.71
N GLY A 268 5.83 17.11 -9.30
CA GLY A 268 4.58 16.44 -9.64
C GLY A 268 4.35 15.11 -8.89
N ILE A 269 3.28 14.41 -9.31
CA ILE A 269 2.81 13.14 -8.72
C ILE A 269 3.87 12.05 -8.84
N GLY A 270 4.55 11.95 -10.01
CA GLY A 270 5.57 10.93 -10.24
C GLY A 270 6.75 11.03 -9.27
N ALA A 271 7.21 12.25 -8.97
CA ALA A 271 8.27 12.46 -7.99
C ALA A 271 7.80 12.16 -6.55
N LEU A 272 6.56 12.50 -6.20
CA LEU A 272 5.96 12.12 -4.92
C LEU A 272 5.90 10.59 -4.78
N SER A 273 5.45 9.88 -5.81
CA SER A 273 5.41 8.41 -5.82
C SER A 273 6.79 7.82 -5.53
N ARG A 274 7.85 8.29 -6.21
CA ARG A 274 9.22 7.79 -5.98
C ARG A 274 9.72 8.01 -4.55
N LYS A 275 9.38 9.16 -3.93
CA LYS A 275 9.70 9.44 -2.50
C LYS A 275 9.00 8.45 -1.57
N MET A 276 7.71 8.15 -1.81
CA MET A 276 6.96 7.18 -1.01
C MET A 276 7.49 5.76 -1.24
N HIS A 277 7.85 5.38 -2.47
CA HIS A 277 8.48 4.08 -2.76
C HIS A 277 9.82 3.93 -2.03
N ASP A 278 10.63 5.00 -1.94
CA ASP A 278 11.88 4.98 -1.18
C ASP A 278 11.64 4.90 0.32
N PHE A 279 10.60 5.60 0.83
CA PHE A 279 10.19 5.48 2.22
C PHE A 279 9.84 4.01 2.57
N GLU A 280 9.06 3.32 1.75
CA GLU A 280 8.72 1.91 1.96
C GLU A 280 9.94 1.00 1.95
N ARG A 281 10.85 1.18 0.99
CA ARG A 281 12.10 0.39 0.89
C ARG A 281 13.06 0.60 2.07
N TRP A 282 13.10 1.81 2.62
CA TRP A 282 14.11 2.18 3.61
C TRP A 282 13.62 2.09 5.05
N HIS A 283 12.32 2.17 5.27
CA HIS A 283 11.75 2.31 6.61
C HIS A 283 10.65 1.29 6.94
N LEU A 284 10.16 0.53 5.96
CA LEU A 284 9.17 -0.50 6.20
C LEU A 284 9.74 -1.93 6.03
N LYS A 285 8.91 -2.94 6.29
CA LYS A 285 9.31 -4.37 6.24
C LYS A 285 9.79 -4.81 4.86
N ALA A 286 9.35 -4.17 3.79
CA ALA A 286 9.78 -4.47 2.43
C ALA A 286 11.30 -4.54 2.31
N GLY A 287 12.02 -3.56 2.90
CA GLY A 287 13.48 -3.50 2.77
C GLY A 287 13.93 -3.35 1.33
N ARG A 288 15.16 -3.75 1.03
CA ARG A 288 15.78 -3.66 -0.30
C ARG A 288 16.16 -5.01 -0.91
N LYS A 289 15.94 -6.10 -0.21
CA LYS A 289 16.26 -7.44 -0.74
C LYS A 289 15.34 -7.74 -1.92
N PRO A 290 15.87 -8.01 -3.12
CA PRO A 290 15.04 -8.35 -4.27
C PRO A 290 14.16 -9.57 -3.98
N ARG A 291 12.92 -9.51 -4.44
CA ARG A 291 11.96 -10.60 -4.29
C ARG A 291 12.31 -11.75 -5.22
N ARG A 292 12.08 -12.96 -4.74
CA ARG A 292 12.26 -14.20 -5.47
C ARG A 292 11.22 -14.31 -6.59
N VAL A 293 11.58 -14.91 -7.71
CA VAL A 293 10.60 -15.35 -8.70
C VAL A 293 9.86 -16.54 -8.11
N LEU A 294 8.56 -16.40 -7.87
CA LEU A 294 7.75 -17.43 -7.23
C LEU A 294 6.91 -18.23 -8.24
N TYR A 295 6.59 -19.46 -7.87
CA TYR A 295 5.48 -20.23 -8.42
C TYR A 295 4.39 -20.37 -7.36
N ASN A 296 3.12 -20.21 -7.74
CA ASN A 296 1.98 -20.46 -6.86
C ASN A 296 1.03 -21.46 -7.50
N SER A 297 0.61 -22.45 -6.76
CA SER A 297 -0.16 -23.59 -7.29
C SER A 297 -1.66 -23.32 -7.49
N TRP A 298 -2.20 -22.16 -7.03
CA TRP A 298 -3.66 -21.92 -7.00
C TRP A 298 -4.35 -22.09 -8.34
N GLU A 299 -3.87 -21.40 -9.38
CA GLU A 299 -4.51 -21.43 -10.70
C GLU A 299 -4.37 -22.80 -11.40
N ALA A 300 -3.35 -23.59 -11.01
CA ALA A 300 -3.13 -24.92 -11.56
C ALA A 300 -4.04 -25.97 -10.95
N THR A 301 -4.18 -26.00 -9.62
CA THR A 301 -4.80 -27.13 -8.91
C THR A 301 -6.05 -26.77 -8.14
N LEU A 302 -6.28 -25.44 -7.85
CA LEU A 302 -7.34 -25.01 -6.95
C LEU A 302 -7.28 -25.81 -5.63
N PHE A 303 -8.38 -26.46 -5.24
CA PHE A 303 -8.46 -27.31 -4.03
C PHE A 303 -7.94 -28.75 -4.23
N ASP A 304 -7.63 -29.16 -5.45
CA ASP A 304 -7.12 -30.52 -5.75
C ASP A 304 -5.61 -30.59 -5.54
N VAL A 305 -5.18 -30.17 -4.35
CA VAL A 305 -3.79 -30.15 -3.93
C VAL A 305 -3.39 -31.52 -3.38
N CYS A 306 -2.38 -32.18 -3.97
CA CYS A 306 -1.81 -33.42 -3.43
C CYS A 306 -0.29 -33.46 -3.63
N ALA A 307 0.39 -34.28 -2.82
CA ALA A 307 1.86 -34.32 -2.79
C ALA A 307 2.45 -34.67 -4.18
N GLU A 308 1.92 -35.69 -4.86
CA GLU A 308 2.43 -36.15 -6.16
C GLU A 308 2.37 -35.07 -7.23
N GLU A 309 1.23 -34.39 -7.36
CA GLU A 309 1.04 -33.32 -8.36
C GLU A 309 1.89 -32.10 -8.04
N GLN A 310 1.98 -31.71 -6.74
CA GLN A 310 2.81 -30.60 -6.32
C GLN A 310 4.31 -30.86 -6.56
N MET A 311 4.79 -32.10 -6.42
CA MET A 311 6.17 -32.46 -6.75
C MET A 311 6.46 -32.35 -8.25
N ILE A 312 5.52 -32.77 -9.11
CA ILE A 312 5.64 -32.62 -10.57
C ILE A 312 5.71 -31.14 -10.95
N LEU A 313 4.84 -30.31 -10.38
CA LEU A 313 4.85 -28.86 -10.60
C LEU A 313 6.16 -28.23 -10.11
N ALA A 314 6.68 -28.66 -8.96
CA ALA A 314 7.95 -28.17 -8.42
C ALA A 314 9.13 -28.51 -9.34
N GLU A 315 9.20 -29.72 -9.92
CA GLU A 315 10.23 -30.09 -10.89
C GLU A 315 10.21 -29.21 -12.15
N ARG A 316 9.01 -28.91 -12.66
CA ARG A 316 8.85 -28.03 -13.82
C ARG A 316 9.22 -26.58 -13.48
N ALA A 317 8.75 -26.08 -12.33
CA ALA A 317 9.08 -24.75 -11.84
C ALA A 317 10.61 -24.54 -11.67
N ALA A 318 11.30 -25.52 -11.08
CA ALA A 318 12.75 -25.48 -10.94
C ALA A 318 13.49 -25.41 -12.28
N LYS A 319 13.03 -26.18 -13.29
CA LYS A 319 13.61 -26.15 -14.65
C LYS A 319 13.47 -24.79 -15.32
N MET A 320 12.39 -24.05 -15.04
CA MET A 320 12.19 -22.70 -15.55
C MET A 320 13.01 -21.64 -14.78
N GLY A 321 13.61 -22.01 -13.66
CA GLY A 321 14.41 -21.08 -12.86
C GLY A 321 13.60 -20.32 -11.79
N VAL A 322 12.44 -20.85 -11.37
CA VAL A 322 11.71 -20.36 -10.18
C VAL A 322 12.59 -20.50 -8.94
N GLU A 323 12.41 -19.60 -7.98
CA GLU A 323 13.24 -19.51 -6.76
C GLU A 323 12.44 -19.83 -5.49
N LEU A 324 11.10 -19.78 -5.56
CA LEU A 324 10.19 -19.99 -4.44
C LEU A 324 8.95 -20.75 -4.93
N PHE A 325 8.65 -21.89 -4.32
CA PHE A 325 7.47 -22.69 -4.62
C PHE A 325 6.43 -22.54 -3.49
N VAL A 326 5.24 -22.04 -3.82
CA VAL A 326 4.17 -21.77 -2.85
C VAL A 326 2.99 -22.70 -3.09
N VAL A 327 2.66 -23.51 -2.09
CA VAL A 327 1.41 -24.27 -2.04
C VAL A 327 0.30 -23.37 -1.52
N ASP A 328 -0.73 -23.14 -2.33
CA ASP A 328 -1.89 -22.31 -2.00
C ASP A 328 -2.97 -23.08 -1.21
N ASP A 329 -4.20 -22.56 -1.14
CA ASP A 329 -5.33 -23.13 -0.39
C ASP A 329 -5.60 -24.61 -0.76
N GLY A 330 -6.00 -25.43 0.22
CA GLY A 330 -6.40 -26.81 -0.03
C GLY A 330 -5.55 -27.90 0.61
N TRP A 331 -4.45 -27.58 1.31
CA TRP A 331 -3.51 -28.57 1.87
C TRP A 331 -3.94 -29.20 3.20
N PHE A 332 -4.93 -28.64 3.91
CA PHE A 332 -5.27 -28.94 5.31
C PHE A 332 -6.70 -29.46 5.48
N GLY A 333 -6.97 -30.13 6.60
CA GLY A 333 -8.30 -30.56 7.04
C GLY A 333 -9.15 -31.22 5.95
N ALA A 334 -10.44 -30.93 5.94
CA ALA A 334 -11.39 -31.34 4.90
C ALA A 334 -11.50 -30.31 3.75
N ARG A 335 -10.46 -29.54 3.49
CA ARG A 335 -10.43 -28.43 2.54
C ARG A 335 -10.41 -28.88 1.08
N ASN A 336 -11.54 -29.39 0.57
CA ASN A 336 -11.75 -29.78 -0.82
C ASN A 336 -12.60 -28.77 -1.62
N SER A 337 -13.04 -27.70 -0.97
CA SER A 337 -13.74 -26.55 -1.53
C SER A 337 -13.71 -25.39 -0.54
N ASP A 338 -14.22 -24.22 -0.94
CA ASP A 338 -14.37 -23.06 -0.05
C ASP A 338 -15.47 -23.20 1.02
N LYS A 339 -16.19 -24.36 1.06
CA LYS A 339 -17.35 -24.57 1.94
C LYS A 339 -17.02 -25.26 3.25
N ALA A 340 -15.88 -25.92 3.36
CA ALA A 340 -15.49 -26.71 4.53
C ALA A 340 -14.01 -26.60 4.86
N GLY A 341 -13.67 -26.95 6.10
CA GLY A 341 -12.30 -27.19 6.57
C GLY A 341 -11.49 -25.94 6.93
N LEU A 342 -11.92 -24.72 6.59
CA LEU A 342 -11.20 -23.51 6.99
C LEU A 342 -11.23 -23.35 8.52
N GLY A 343 -10.07 -23.25 9.13
CA GLY A 343 -9.87 -23.26 10.58
C GLY A 343 -9.19 -24.55 11.09
N ASP A 344 -9.24 -25.63 10.35
CA ASP A 344 -8.72 -26.95 10.72
C ASP A 344 -7.29 -27.13 10.16
N TRP A 345 -6.32 -26.43 10.75
CA TRP A 345 -4.95 -26.25 10.24
C TRP A 345 -4.07 -27.50 10.43
N THR A 346 -4.58 -28.69 10.17
CA THR A 346 -3.84 -29.95 10.18
C THR A 346 -3.67 -30.47 8.76
N VAL A 347 -2.47 -30.93 8.43
CA VAL A 347 -2.17 -31.50 7.11
C VAL A 347 -3.15 -32.62 6.77
N ASN A 348 -3.77 -32.56 5.58
CA ASN A 348 -4.69 -33.58 5.14
C ASN A 348 -3.93 -34.87 4.78
N PRO A 349 -4.14 -36.01 5.50
CA PRO A 349 -3.38 -37.23 5.30
C PRO A 349 -3.73 -37.97 3.98
N GLU A 350 -4.88 -37.68 3.38
CA GLU A 350 -5.23 -38.25 2.07
C GLU A 350 -4.46 -37.55 0.94
N LYS A 351 -4.26 -36.25 1.07
CA LYS A 351 -3.52 -35.43 0.12
C LYS A 351 -2.00 -35.51 0.30
N PHE A 352 -1.56 -35.66 1.54
CA PHE A 352 -0.15 -35.73 1.93
C PHE A 352 0.08 -36.94 2.86
N PRO A 353 0.11 -38.18 2.30
CA PRO A 353 0.22 -39.40 3.12
C PRO A 353 1.47 -39.47 3.99
N ASN A 354 2.56 -38.81 3.57
CA ASN A 354 3.85 -38.77 4.28
C ASN A 354 4.09 -37.40 4.96
N GLY A 355 3.03 -36.58 5.14
CA GLY A 355 3.15 -35.21 5.65
C GLY A 355 3.62 -34.20 4.59
N LEU A 356 3.76 -32.94 5.01
CA LEU A 356 4.29 -31.86 4.13
C LEU A 356 5.81 -31.94 3.97
N GLU A 357 6.51 -32.60 4.89
CA GLU A 357 7.98 -32.71 4.90
C GLU A 357 8.51 -33.32 3.60
N GLU A 358 7.83 -34.33 3.05
CA GLU A 358 8.24 -34.98 1.80
C GLU A 358 8.28 -33.98 0.64
N LEU A 359 7.24 -33.15 0.49
CA LEU A 359 7.17 -32.12 -0.52
C LEU A 359 8.19 -31.00 -0.26
N ILE A 360 8.30 -30.54 0.97
CA ILE A 360 9.25 -29.49 1.37
C ILE A 360 10.69 -29.90 1.07
N ASP A 361 11.07 -31.12 1.47
CA ASP A 361 12.39 -31.68 1.19
C ASP A 361 12.64 -31.82 -0.33
N HIS A 362 11.61 -32.18 -1.10
CA HIS A 362 11.71 -32.28 -2.57
C HIS A 362 11.97 -30.91 -3.18
N VAL A 363 11.20 -29.88 -2.79
CA VAL A 363 11.36 -28.49 -3.26
C VAL A 363 12.77 -27.96 -2.92
N HIS A 364 13.24 -28.17 -1.70
CA HIS A 364 14.58 -27.76 -1.30
C HIS A 364 15.69 -28.49 -2.07
N LYS A 365 15.54 -29.79 -2.34
CA LYS A 365 16.49 -30.54 -3.20
C LYS A 365 16.57 -30.01 -4.63
N LEU A 366 15.49 -29.42 -5.12
CA LEU A 366 15.45 -28.73 -6.41
C LEU A 366 16.06 -27.31 -6.39
N GLY A 367 16.49 -26.84 -5.23
CA GLY A 367 17.14 -25.54 -5.03
C GLY A 367 16.19 -24.36 -4.90
N MET A 368 14.91 -24.60 -4.62
CA MET A 368 13.90 -23.57 -4.36
C MET A 368 13.58 -23.48 -2.88
N ASP A 369 13.16 -22.30 -2.44
CA ASP A 369 12.54 -22.09 -1.14
C ASP A 369 11.07 -22.55 -1.16
N PHE A 370 10.49 -22.80 0.04
CA PHE A 370 9.12 -23.26 0.19
C PHE A 370 8.24 -22.22 0.88
N GLY A 371 7.01 -22.05 0.37
CA GLY A 371 5.97 -21.19 0.91
C GLY A 371 4.62 -21.88 1.08
N LEU A 372 3.80 -21.36 1.97
CA LEU A 372 2.49 -21.94 2.31
C LEU A 372 1.43 -20.83 2.44
N TRP A 373 0.22 -21.11 1.96
CA TRP A 373 -0.95 -20.27 2.14
C TRP A 373 -1.61 -20.51 3.50
N VAL A 374 -2.08 -19.44 4.13
CA VAL A 374 -2.87 -19.44 5.38
C VAL A 374 -3.96 -18.36 5.35
N GLU A 375 -5.11 -18.62 5.96
CA GLU A 375 -6.19 -17.64 6.21
C GLU A 375 -6.64 -17.72 7.67
N PRO A 376 -5.82 -17.27 8.62
CA PRO A 376 -6.02 -17.52 10.05
C PRO A 376 -7.14 -16.69 10.69
N GLU A 377 -7.66 -15.68 10.01
CA GLU A 377 -8.72 -14.79 10.50
C GLU A 377 -10.13 -15.33 10.23
N SER A 378 -10.27 -16.44 9.49
CA SER A 378 -11.56 -16.93 9.02
C SER A 378 -11.78 -18.39 9.37
N VAL A 379 -13.07 -18.80 9.42
CA VAL A 379 -13.48 -20.17 9.76
C VAL A 379 -14.72 -20.55 8.95
N ASN A 380 -14.78 -21.79 8.43
CA ASN A 380 -16.02 -22.30 7.83
C ASN A 380 -17.02 -22.72 8.90
N PRO A 381 -18.34 -22.59 8.65
CA PRO A 381 -19.36 -23.24 9.46
C PRO A 381 -19.16 -24.77 9.54
N ASP A 382 -18.70 -25.39 8.45
CA ASP A 382 -18.33 -26.78 8.39
C ASP A 382 -16.82 -26.97 8.63
N SER A 383 -16.42 -26.80 9.88
CA SER A 383 -15.07 -27.08 10.37
C SER A 383 -15.12 -27.62 11.80
N ASP A 384 -14.10 -28.35 12.22
CA ASP A 384 -13.96 -28.84 13.59
C ASP A 384 -13.76 -27.68 14.56
N LEU A 385 -13.00 -26.65 14.14
CA LEU A 385 -12.80 -25.45 14.94
C LEU A 385 -14.11 -24.76 15.28
N TYR A 386 -14.99 -24.52 14.30
CA TYR A 386 -16.26 -23.86 14.57
C TYR A 386 -17.20 -24.72 15.42
N ARG A 387 -17.21 -26.05 15.21
CA ARG A 387 -17.99 -26.97 16.06
C ARG A 387 -17.52 -26.97 17.51
N ALA A 388 -16.21 -26.80 17.73
CA ALA A 388 -15.64 -26.75 19.10
C ALA A 388 -15.84 -25.36 19.76
N HIS A 389 -15.77 -24.30 18.98
CA HIS A 389 -15.79 -22.92 19.44
C HIS A 389 -16.72 -22.02 18.62
N PRO A 390 -18.05 -22.24 18.66
CA PRO A 390 -19.01 -21.45 17.89
C PRO A 390 -19.13 -19.99 18.38
N ASP A 391 -18.57 -19.69 19.55
CA ASP A 391 -18.50 -18.38 20.18
C ASP A 391 -17.26 -17.56 19.78
N TRP A 392 -16.35 -18.11 18.97
CA TRP A 392 -15.12 -17.44 18.56
C TRP A 392 -15.27 -16.53 17.34
N ILE A 393 -16.47 -16.44 16.77
CA ILE A 393 -16.74 -15.55 15.63
C ILE A 393 -17.31 -14.21 16.07
N HIS A 394 -17.19 -13.18 15.22
CA HIS A 394 -17.98 -11.98 15.35
C HIS A 394 -19.47 -12.30 15.16
N ARG A 395 -20.32 -11.85 16.09
CA ARG A 395 -21.74 -12.17 16.07
C ARG A 395 -22.60 -11.12 16.77
N LEU A 396 -23.66 -10.70 16.11
CA LEU A 396 -24.75 -9.94 16.75
C LEU A 396 -25.68 -10.91 17.49
N ALA A 397 -26.03 -10.59 18.75
CA ALA A 397 -26.73 -11.49 19.67
C ALA A 397 -28.06 -12.03 19.12
N ASP A 398 -28.82 -11.20 18.38
CA ASP A 398 -30.15 -11.51 17.88
C ASP A 398 -30.21 -11.80 16.39
N CYS A 399 -29.05 -12.07 15.74
CA CYS A 399 -28.96 -12.32 14.32
C CYS A 399 -28.24 -13.63 14.03
N GLU A 400 -28.66 -14.32 12.95
CA GLU A 400 -27.85 -15.40 12.40
C GLU A 400 -26.60 -14.80 11.75
N PRO A 401 -25.39 -15.34 12.03
CA PRO A 401 -24.16 -14.82 11.46
C PRO A 401 -24.15 -14.89 9.94
N MET A 402 -23.68 -13.82 9.29
CA MET A 402 -23.60 -13.76 7.83
C MET A 402 -22.30 -14.40 7.34
N THR A 403 -22.39 -15.24 6.32
CA THR A 403 -21.22 -15.74 5.60
C THR A 403 -20.93 -14.90 4.36
N GLN A 404 -19.64 -14.68 4.09
CA GLN A 404 -19.13 -14.30 2.77
C GLN A 404 -18.09 -15.33 2.36
N ARG A 405 -18.07 -15.77 1.10
CA ARG A 405 -17.25 -16.89 0.63
C ARG A 405 -17.38 -18.15 1.51
N ASN A 406 -18.60 -18.42 1.98
CA ASN A 406 -18.93 -19.56 2.86
C ASN A 406 -18.17 -19.59 4.21
N GLN A 407 -17.67 -18.47 4.69
CA GLN A 407 -16.88 -18.40 5.93
C GLN A 407 -17.35 -17.29 6.87
N TYR A 408 -17.13 -17.48 8.17
CA TYR A 408 -17.24 -16.49 9.24
C TYR A 408 -15.89 -15.86 9.52
N LEU A 409 -15.90 -14.68 10.15
CA LEU A 409 -14.70 -14.02 10.65
C LEU A 409 -14.51 -14.38 12.13
N LEU A 410 -13.32 -14.87 12.48
CA LEU A 410 -12.91 -15.08 13.87
C LEU A 410 -12.76 -13.73 14.56
N ASP A 411 -13.17 -13.67 15.82
CA ASP A 411 -13.11 -12.46 16.64
C ASP A 411 -11.76 -12.33 17.35
N PHE A 412 -10.79 -11.74 16.66
CA PHE A 412 -9.46 -11.48 17.22
C PHE A 412 -9.46 -10.44 18.36
N SER A 413 -10.59 -9.77 18.65
CA SER A 413 -10.70 -8.96 19.85
C SER A 413 -10.66 -9.79 21.14
N LYS A 414 -10.88 -11.12 21.03
CA LYS A 414 -10.81 -12.09 22.11
C LYS A 414 -9.38 -12.62 22.25
N PRO A 415 -8.77 -12.52 23.45
CA PRO A 415 -7.38 -12.97 23.66
C PRO A 415 -7.13 -14.45 23.34
N GLU A 416 -8.12 -15.32 23.61
CA GLU A 416 -8.03 -16.74 23.32
C GLU A 416 -8.02 -17.05 21.82
N VAL A 417 -8.71 -16.25 20.99
CA VAL A 417 -8.74 -16.40 19.53
C VAL A 417 -7.43 -15.88 18.92
N GLU A 418 -6.93 -14.73 19.40
CA GLU A 418 -5.61 -14.21 19.05
C GLU A 418 -4.51 -15.23 19.39
N ALA A 419 -4.55 -15.81 20.58
CA ALA A 419 -3.58 -16.81 21.01
C ALA A 419 -3.63 -18.09 20.14
N PHE A 420 -4.83 -18.58 19.82
CA PHE A 420 -5.01 -19.73 18.92
C PHE A 420 -4.37 -19.50 17.56
N ALA A 421 -4.63 -18.36 16.94
CA ALA A 421 -4.08 -18.03 15.62
C ALA A 421 -2.55 -17.95 15.66
N LEU A 422 -1.99 -17.29 16.69
CA LEU A 422 -0.55 -17.17 16.86
C LEU A 422 0.13 -18.53 17.12
N ASP A 423 -0.46 -19.36 17.97
CA ASP A 423 0.11 -20.67 18.31
C ASP A 423 0.03 -21.65 17.14
N MET A 424 -1.03 -21.58 16.32
CA MET A 424 -1.16 -22.34 15.09
C MET A 424 -0.02 -21.96 14.10
N LEU A 425 0.19 -20.67 13.87
CA LEU A 425 1.25 -20.18 12.96
C LEU A 425 2.65 -20.52 13.48
N ARG A 426 2.90 -20.37 14.77
CA ARG A 426 4.14 -20.83 15.40
C ARG A 426 4.35 -22.35 15.24
N GLY A 427 3.28 -23.14 15.39
CA GLY A 427 3.31 -24.57 15.16
C GLY A 427 3.77 -24.93 13.76
N LEU A 428 3.21 -24.27 12.72
CA LEU A 428 3.61 -24.48 11.33
C LEU A 428 5.08 -24.09 11.08
N LEU A 429 5.48 -22.90 11.53
CA LEU A 429 6.83 -22.35 11.29
C LEU A 429 7.93 -23.06 12.09
N ASN A 430 7.62 -23.63 13.25
CA ASN A 430 8.57 -24.45 14.02
C ASN A 430 8.69 -25.89 13.53
N THR A 431 7.61 -26.43 12.93
CA THR A 431 7.59 -27.81 12.45
C THR A 431 8.20 -27.91 11.04
N TYR A 432 7.89 -26.95 10.17
CA TYR A 432 8.23 -27.01 8.75
C TYR A 432 9.22 -25.91 8.36
N GLN A 433 10.11 -26.23 7.42
CA GLN A 433 11.05 -25.25 6.84
C GLN A 433 10.34 -24.37 5.81
N ILE A 434 9.53 -23.43 6.30
CA ILE A 434 8.77 -22.47 5.52
C ILE A 434 9.49 -21.12 5.56
N SER A 435 9.77 -20.53 4.39
CA SER A 435 10.41 -19.21 4.26
C SER A 435 9.45 -18.14 3.74
N TYR A 436 8.17 -18.51 3.49
CA TYR A 436 7.18 -17.60 2.95
C TYR A 436 5.77 -18.02 3.35
N LEU A 437 4.97 -17.05 3.79
CA LEU A 437 3.54 -17.23 4.05
C LEU A 437 2.74 -16.32 3.13
N LYS A 438 1.77 -16.87 2.40
CA LYS A 438 0.70 -16.09 1.77
C LYS A 438 -0.45 -16.00 2.76
N TRP A 439 -0.59 -14.85 3.40
CA TRP A 439 -1.63 -14.57 4.40
C TRP A 439 -2.84 -13.97 3.72
N ASP A 440 -3.94 -14.71 3.70
CA ASP A 440 -5.18 -14.30 3.06
C ASP A 440 -6.27 -13.89 4.07
N MET A 441 -7.28 -13.15 3.59
CA MET A 441 -8.51 -12.82 4.29
C MET A 441 -9.61 -12.51 3.26
N ASN A 442 -10.52 -13.46 3.03
CA ASN A 442 -11.43 -13.43 1.88
C ASN A 442 -12.84 -12.94 2.21
N ARG A 443 -12.98 -12.08 3.20
CA ARG A 443 -14.28 -11.49 3.53
C ARG A 443 -14.16 -10.15 4.24
N ALA A 444 -15.20 -9.32 4.13
CA ALA A 444 -15.33 -8.13 4.96
C ALA A 444 -15.73 -8.47 6.40
N MET A 445 -15.45 -7.56 7.33
CA MET A 445 -15.93 -7.68 8.71
C MET A 445 -17.42 -7.32 8.77
N THR A 446 -18.23 -8.29 9.16
CA THR A 446 -19.68 -8.15 9.39
C THR A 446 -19.99 -8.58 10.81
N ASP A 447 -21.24 -8.41 11.23
CA ASP A 447 -21.75 -8.86 12.52
C ASP A 447 -21.08 -8.17 13.73
N VAL A 448 -20.59 -6.94 13.52
CA VAL A 448 -20.04 -6.04 14.55
C VAL A 448 -20.87 -4.77 14.61
N CYS A 449 -21.18 -4.31 15.81
CA CYS A 449 -21.88 -3.06 16.09
C CYS A 449 -21.22 -2.33 17.25
N GLU A 450 -20.53 -1.24 16.99
CA GLU A 450 -19.80 -0.46 18.01
C GLU A 450 -20.70 0.09 19.14
N CYS A 451 -22.00 0.25 18.86
CA CYS A 451 -22.97 0.61 19.90
C CYS A 451 -23.19 -0.49 20.94
N LEU A 452 -22.96 -1.76 20.56
CA LEU A 452 -23.11 -2.93 21.44
C LEU A 452 -21.76 -3.38 22.00
N THR A 453 -20.75 -3.37 21.17
CA THR A 453 -19.38 -3.81 21.47
C THR A 453 -18.37 -2.71 21.06
N PRO A 454 -18.20 -1.68 21.90
CA PRO A 454 -17.35 -0.54 21.54
C PRO A 454 -15.90 -0.93 21.26
N PHE A 455 -15.35 -0.36 20.16
CA PHE A 455 -13.96 -0.52 19.75
C PHE A 455 -13.57 -1.97 19.37
N GLU A 456 -14.52 -2.80 18.98
CA GLU A 456 -14.27 -4.22 18.64
C GLU A 456 -13.54 -4.38 17.32
N ARG A 457 -13.92 -3.60 16.28
CA ARG A 457 -13.24 -3.61 14.97
C ARG A 457 -11.77 -3.22 15.08
N GLU A 458 -11.49 -2.19 15.85
CA GLU A 458 -10.15 -1.70 16.06
C GLU A 458 -9.30 -2.71 16.85
N LYS A 459 -9.89 -3.34 17.90
CA LYS A 459 -9.21 -4.39 18.66
C LYS A 459 -8.83 -5.59 17.80
N HIS A 460 -9.68 -5.98 16.84
CA HIS A 460 -9.38 -7.04 15.88
C HIS A 460 -8.12 -6.69 15.07
N VAL A 461 -8.08 -5.48 14.47
CA VAL A 461 -6.92 -5.04 13.67
C VAL A 461 -5.65 -4.91 14.52
N LEU A 462 -5.78 -4.42 15.77
CA LEU A 462 -4.65 -4.34 16.69
C LEU A 462 -4.12 -5.73 17.07
N ALA A 463 -5.00 -6.74 17.21
CA ALA A 463 -4.60 -8.13 17.44
C ALA A 463 -3.87 -8.70 16.21
N LEU A 464 -4.40 -8.50 15.00
CA LEU A 464 -3.72 -8.85 13.76
C LEU A 464 -2.29 -8.27 13.73
N TYR A 465 -2.14 -6.99 14.06
CA TYR A 465 -0.82 -6.35 14.11
C TYR A 465 0.10 -6.98 15.15
N ARG A 466 -0.41 -7.32 16.36
CA ARG A 466 0.39 -8.01 17.39
C ARG A 466 0.86 -9.38 16.93
N ILE A 467 0.01 -10.14 16.22
CA ILE A 467 0.38 -11.45 15.66
C ILE A 467 1.51 -11.25 14.62
N LEU A 468 1.31 -10.37 13.63
CA LEU A 468 2.30 -10.10 12.57
C LEU A 468 3.62 -9.57 13.13
N ASP A 469 3.58 -8.63 14.08
CA ASP A 469 4.76 -8.08 14.75
C ASP A 469 5.50 -9.14 15.58
N THR A 470 4.77 -10.10 16.17
CA THR A 470 5.34 -11.21 16.93
C THR A 470 6.02 -12.21 16.00
N LEU A 471 5.34 -12.61 14.92
CA LEU A 471 5.94 -13.48 13.89
C LEU A 471 7.17 -12.84 13.26
N GLY A 472 7.12 -11.55 12.95
CA GLY A 472 8.26 -10.82 12.38
C GLY A 472 9.48 -10.74 13.30
N ARG A 473 9.30 -10.83 14.64
CA ARG A 473 10.40 -10.91 15.62
C ARG A 473 10.93 -12.33 15.82
N GLU A 474 10.02 -13.31 15.87
CA GLU A 474 10.35 -14.71 16.13
C GLU A 474 10.90 -15.44 14.89
N PHE A 475 10.39 -15.06 13.70
CA PHE A 475 10.73 -15.64 12.40
C PHE A 475 11.14 -14.57 11.39
N PRO A 476 12.24 -13.84 11.60
CA PRO A 476 12.62 -12.67 10.78
C PRO A 476 12.93 -13.00 9.32
N ASP A 477 13.27 -14.26 9.04
CA ASP A 477 13.60 -14.75 7.69
C ASP A 477 12.37 -15.22 6.89
N VAL A 478 11.19 -15.25 7.51
CA VAL A 478 9.93 -15.58 6.83
C VAL A 478 9.33 -14.33 6.21
N ASP A 479 9.22 -14.32 4.89
CA ASP A 479 8.50 -13.28 4.16
C ASP A 479 6.99 -13.54 4.23
N ILE A 480 6.18 -12.50 4.47
CA ILE A 480 4.73 -12.58 4.44
C ILE A 480 4.20 -11.76 3.25
N GLU A 481 3.39 -12.40 2.40
CA GLU A 481 2.58 -11.72 1.38
C GLU A 481 1.19 -11.48 1.95
N ALA A 482 0.73 -10.23 1.95
CA ALA A 482 -0.63 -9.90 2.32
C ALA A 482 -1.56 -10.07 1.12
N CYS A 483 -2.54 -10.94 1.26
CA CYS A 483 -3.68 -11.12 0.36
C CYS A 483 -4.97 -10.82 1.14
N SER A 484 -5.99 -10.32 0.45
CA SER A 484 -7.32 -10.16 1.04
C SER A 484 -8.35 -10.15 -0.08
N GLY A 485 -8.66 -11.35 -0.61
CA GLY A 485 -9.43 -11.47 -1.84
C GLY A 485 -8.84 -10.55 -2.92
N GLY A 486 -7.58 -10.67 -3.23
CA GLY A 486 -6.83 -9.70 -4.00
C GLY A 486 -6.29 -8.55 -3.13
N GLY A 487 -6.47 -7.31 -3.59
CA GLY A 487 -5.89 -6.10 -3.02
C GLY A 487 -6.72 -5.37 -1.95
N ALA A 488 -7.65 -6.06 -1.26
CA ALA A 488 -8.54 -5.38 -0.32
C ALA A 488 -7.86 -4.93 0.98
N ARG A 489 -6.59 -5.30 1.23
CA ARG A 489 -5.84 -4.88 2.41
C ARG A 489 -4.42 -4.45 2.06
N VAL A 490 -4.32 -3.54 1.08
CA VAL A 490 -3.07 -2.88 0.70
C VAL A 490 -3.04 -1.49 1.35
N ASP A 491 -2.17 -1.32 2.32
CA ASP A 491 -1.99 -0.06 3.06
C ASP A 491 -0.62 -0.04 3.77
N LEU A 492 -0.22 1.14 4.29
CA LEU A 492 1.07 1.29 4.96
C LEU A 492 1.15 0.59 6.33
N GLY A 493 0.02 0.24 6.94
CA GLY A 493 -0.02 -0.56 8.17
C GLY A 493 0.40 -2.01 7.93
N MET A 494 -0.10 -2.63 6.85
CA MET A 494 0.36 -3.95 6.39
C MET A 494 1.77 -3.87 5.81
N ALA A 495 2.11 -2.84 5.02
CA ALA A 495 3.46 -2.66 4.48
C ALA A 495 4.56 -2.58 5.55
N ALA A 496 4.21 -2.09 6.75
CA ALA A 496 5.12 -2.09 7.90
C ALA A 496 5.42 -3.49 8.44
N ARG A 497 4.62 -4.51 8.09
CA ARG A 497 4.62 -5.86 8.67
C ARG A 497 4.83 -6.98 7.67
N THR A 498 4.55 -6.72 6.38
CA THR A 498 4.58 -7.71 5.31
C THR A 498 5.61 -7.34 4.24
N ALA A 499 6.10 -8.33 3.52
CA ALA A 499 7.13 -8.17 2.51
C ALA A 499 6.57 -7.72 1.16
N GLN A 500 5.36 -8.16 0.82
CA GLN A 500 4.71 -7.85 -0.45
C GLN A 500 3.19 -8.02 -0.36
N PHE A 501 2.49 -7.62 -1.42
CA PHE A 501 1.05 -7.69 -1.57
C PHE A 501 0.66 -8.51 -2.79
N TRP A 502 -0.36 -9.34 -2.65
CA TRP A 502 -1.17 -9.78 -3.77
C TRP A 502 -2.21 -8.70 -4.07
N VAL A 503 -2.02 -7.96 -5.16
CA VAL A 503 -2.73 -6.69 -5.38
C VAL A 503 -4.09 -6.85 -6.06
N SER A 504 -4.32 -8.00 -6.72
CA SER A 504 -5.60 -8.34 -7.36
C SER A 504 -5.63 -9.80 -7.78
N ASP A 505 -6.79 -10.44 -7.64
CA ASP A 505 -7.06 -11.77 -8.22
C ASP A 505 -7.21 -11.71 -9.76
N ASN A 506 -7.28 -10.51 -10.32
CA ASN A 506 -7.29 -10.32 -11.77
C ASN A 506 -5.87 -10.39 -12.32
N THR A 507 -5.55 -11.46 -13.02
CA THR A 507 -4.26 -11.70 -13.66
C THR A 507 -4.26 -11.40 -15.16
N ASP A 508 -5.39 -10.91 -15.72
CA ASP A 508 -5.43 -10.46 -17.11
C ASP A 508 -4.38 -9.38 -17.37
N PRO A 509 -3.45 -9.57 -18.31
CA PRO A 509 -2.30 -8.70 -18.45
C PRO A 509 -2.64 -7.27 -18.86
N PHE A 510 -3.78 -7.05 -19.52
CA PHE A 510 -4.22 -5.71 -19.89
C PHE A 510 -4.90 -5.01 -18.73
N ASP A 511 -5.80 -5.69 -18.01
CA ASP A 511 -6.45 -5.12 -16.82
C ASP A 511 -5.40 -4.78 -15.73
N ARG A 512 -4.35 -5.60 -15.63
CA ARG A 512 -3.21 -5.36 -14.72
C ARG A 512 -2.50 -4.04 -14.98
N LEU A 513 -2.43 -3.54 -16.21
CA LEU A 513 -1.81 -2.24 -16.50
C LEU A 513 -2.51 -1.09 -15.77
N PHE A 514 -3.85 -1.14 -15.67
CA PHE A 514 -4.64 -0.12 -14.94
C PHE A 514 -4.52 -0.29 -13.42
N ILE A 515 -4.49 -1.53 -12.94
CA ILE A 515 -4.29 -1.83 -11.51
C ILE A 515 -2.92 -1.34 -11.06
N GLN A 516 -1.87 -1.64 -11.84
CA GLN A 516 -0.49 -1.23 -11.58
C GLN A 516 -0.30 0.30 -11.66
N GLU A 517 -0.99 0.98 -12.59
CA GLU A 517 -1.00 2.45 -12.67
C GLU A 517 -1.46 3.06 -11.33
N GLY A 518 -2.61 2.60 -10.81
CA GLY A 518 -3.16 3.15 -9.58
C GLY A 518 -2.40 2.72 -8.33
N TYR A 519 -1.95 1.46 -8.26
CA TYR A 519 -1.13 0.95 -7.15
C TYR A 519 0.16 1.74 -6.99
N THR A 520 0.89 1.98 -8.08
CA THR A 520 2.18 2.67 -8.04
C THR A 520 2.09 4.18 -7.79
N LEU A 521 0.90 4.77 -7.65
CA LEU A 521 0.76 6.14 -7.16
C LEU A 521 1.33 6.30 -5.75
N MET A 522 1.16 5.28 -4.91
CA MET A 522 1.58 5.32 -3.52
C MET A 522 2.58 4.21 -3.15
N TYR A 523 2.41 2.99 -3.66
CA TYR A 523 3.12 1.80 -3.21
C TYR A 523 4.23 1.36 -4.17
N ALA A 524 5.34 0.88 -3.60
CA ALA A 524 6.54 0.49 -4.35
C ALA A 524 6.32 -0.76 -5.22
N PRO A 525 6.84 -0.79 -6.46
CA PRO A 525 6.75 -1.95 -7.35
C PRO A 525 7.31 -3.25 -6.76
N MET A 526 8.32 -3.17 -5.91
CA MET A 526 8.89 -4.35 -5.24
C MET A 526 7.94 -5.05 -4.28
N MET A 527 6.88 -4.37 -3.83
CA MET A 527 5.84 -4.96 -3.00
C MET A 527 4.64 -5.47 -3.82
N MET A 528 4.64 -5.29 -5.13
CA MET A 528 3.56 -5.65 -6.04
C MET A 528 3.78 -7.03 -6.62
N SER A 529 3.14 -8.06 -6.08
CA SER A 529 3.15 -9.42 -6.64
C SER A 529 2.37 -9.47 -7.94
N CYS A 530 2.97 -10.01 -9.00
CA CYS A 530 2.41 -10.05 -10.34
C CYS A 530 2.65 -11.42 -10.97
N TRP A 531 1.57 -12.12 -11.34
CA TRP A 531 1.67 -13.48 -11.85
C TRP A 531 1.38 -13.57 -13.35
N VAL A 532 2.14 -14.44 -14.02
CA VAL A 532 1.83 -14.96 -15.35
C VAL A 532 0.93 -16.17 -15.17
N THR A 533 -0.30 -16.10 -15.69
CA THR A 533 -1.27 -17.18 -15.57
C THR A 533 -1.78 -17.64 -16.95
N ASP A 534 -2.51 -18.72 -16.98
CA ASP A 534 -3.32 -19.11 -18.13
C ASP A 534 -4.36 -18.02 -18.44
N THR A 535 -5.19 -18.24 -19.44
CA THR A 535 -6.31 -17.35 -19.71
C THR A 535 -7.25 -17.33 -18.50
N PRO A 536 -7.66 -16.13 -18.02
CA PRO A 536 -8.52 -16.02 -16.86
C PRO A 536 -9.74 -16.93 -16.95
N LYS A 537 -10.02 -17.68 -15.89
CA LYS A 537 -11.11 -18.68 -15.82
C LYS A 537 -12.51 -18.06 -15.73
N ASP A 538 -12.66 -16.75 -15.95
CA ASP A 538 -13.95 -16.03 -15.91
C ASP A 538 -14.86 -16.34 -17.11
N GLY A 539 -14.42 -17.22 -18.03
CA GLY A 539 -15.16 -17.62 -19.23
C GLY A 539 -15.19 -16.57 -20.35
N HIS A 540 -14.52 -15.43 -20.17
CA HIS A 540 -14.45 -14.39 -21.17
C HIS A 540 -13.25 -14.61 -22.13
N LYS A 541 -13.52 -14.73 -23.41
CA LYS A 541 -12.47 -14.72 -24.44
C LYS A 541 -11.97 -13.31 -24.63
N ARG A 542 -10.75 -13.03 -24.19
CA ARG A 542 -10.17 -11.67 -24.24
C ARG A 542 -9.16 -11.48 -25.38
N GLY A 543 -8.74 -12.55 -26.08
CA GLY A 543 -7.79 -12.49 -27.19
C GLY A 543 -6.40 -12.00 -26.80
N ARG A 544 -5.97 -12.23 -25.55
CA ARG A 544 -4.71 -11.76 -24.97
C ARG A 544 -3.89 -12.94 -24.48
N ASP A 545 -3.72 -13.92 -25.36
CA ASP A 545 -3.12 -15.21 -24.99
C ASP A 545 -1.59 -15.25 -25.21
N ASP A 546 -1.01 -14.17 -25.71
CA ASP A 546 0.43 -14.05 -25.94
C ASP A 546 1.22 -14.07 -24.62
N TRP A 547 2.11 -15.04 -24.47
CA TRP A 547 2.91 -15.22 -23.26
C TRP A 547 3.87 -14.05 -23.04
N HIS A 548 4.45 -13.45 -24.09
CA HIS A 548 5.32 -12.28 -23.94
C HIS A 548 4.57 -11.10 -23.33
N TYR A 549 3.34 -10.83 -23.80
CA TYR A 549 2.53 -9.75 -23.24
C TYR A 549 2.21 -9.98 -21.76
N LYS A 550 1.89 -11.24 -21.37
CA LYS A 550 1.65 -11.62 -19.97
C LYS A 550 2.91 -11.45 -19.12
N PHE A 551 4.07 -11.91 -19.60
CA PHE A 551 5.34 -11.72 -18.91
C PHE A 551 5.69 -10.26 -18.75
N HIS A 552 5.62 -9.46 -19.82
CA HIS A 552 5.95 -8.05 -19.75
C HIS A 552 5.08 -7.28 -18.76
N ALA A 553 3.77 -7.58 -18.69
CA ALA A 553 2.86 -6.99 -17.70
C ALA A 553 3.23 -7.41 -16.26
N ALA A 554 3.54 -8.69 -16.04
CA ALA A 554 3.93 -9.19 -14.72
C ALA A 554 5.32 -8.70 -14.27
N MET A 555 6.25 -8.51 -15.20
CA MET A 555 7.61 -8.02 -14.94
C MET A 555 7.65 -6.55 -14.47
N CYS A 556 6.56 -5.80 -14.56
CA CYS A 556 6.46 -4.45 -13.99
C CYS A 556 6.44 -4.42 -12.45
N GLY A 557 6.43 -5.57 -11.79
CA GLY A 557 6.51 -5.73 -10.34
C GLY A 557 7.37 -6.94 -9.96
N THR A 558 6.96 -7.65 -8.91
CA THR A 558 7.60 -8.90 -8.49
C THR A 558 7.01 -10.06 -9.28
N LEU A 559 7.84 -10.63 -10.18
CA LEU A 559 7.41 -11.69 -11.07
C LEU A 559 7.08 -12.98 -10.33
N GLY A 560 5.90 -13.53 -10.61
CA GLY A 560 5.46 -14.86 -10.22
C GLY A 560 4.84 -15.61 -11.39
N ILE A 561 4.74 -16.92 -11.26
CA ILE A 561 4.07 -17.83 -12.19
C ILE A 561 2.92 -18.49 -11.46
N GLY A 562 1.71 -18.38 -11.99
CA GLY A 562 0.52 -19.04 -11.48
C GLY A 562 -0.15 -19.95 -12.52
N ALA A 563 0.42 -20.07 -13.73
CA ALA A 563 -0.11 -20.91 -14.79
C ALA A 563 -0.04 -22.41 -14.41
N ASP A 564 -0.93 -23.21 -15.00
CA ASP A 564 -0.84 -24.68 -14.95
C ASP A 564 0.32 -25.16 -15.83
N ILE A 565 1.51 -25.10 -15.25
CA ILE A 565 2.76 -25.44 -15.95
C ILE A 565 2.87 -26.93 -16.30
N SER A 566 1.98 -27.80 -15.78
CA SER A 566 1.95 -29.21 -16.17
C SER A 566 1.50 -29.39 -17.63
N LYS A 567 0.78 -28.42 -18.18
CA LYS A 567 0.21 -28.46 -19.55
C LYS A 567 1.06 -27.76 -20.59
N LEU A 568 2.11 -27.04 -20.19
CA LEU A 568 2.99 -26.33 -21.13
C LEU A 568 3.78 -27.30 -22.03
N SER A 569 3.87 -26.96 -23.31
CA SER A 569 4.76 -27.67 -24.25
C SER A 569 6.24 -27.40 -23.91
N ASP A 570 7.15 -28.16 -24.53
CA ASP A 570 8.58 -27.95 -24.32
C ASP A 570 9.04 -26.56 -24.83
N GLU A 571 8.45 -26.06 -25.92
CA GLU A 571 8.72 -24.73 -26.46
C GLU A 571 8.23 -23.62 -25.51
N GLU A 572 7.05 -23.80 -24.90
CA GLU A 572 6.54 -22.85 -23.89
C GLU A 572 7.40 -22.89 -22.63
N MET A 573 7.83 -24.06 -22.19
CA MET A 573 8.77 -24.20 -21.06
C MET A 573 10.09 -23.48 -21.31
N GLU A 574 10.63 -23.55 -22.53
CA GLU A 574 11.85 -22.83 -22.93
C GLU A 574 11.61 -21.31 -22.89
N LEU A 575 10.50 -20.82 -23.46
CA LEU A 575 10.10 -19.42 -23.41
C LEU A 575 9.99 -18.90 -21.96
N PHE A 576 9.31 -19.64 -21.07
CA PHE A 576 9.21 -19.25 -19.66
C PHE A 576 10.59 -19.18 -19.00
N SER A 577 11.47 -20.13 -19.28
CA SER A 577 12.85 -20.13 -18.75
C SER A 577 13.64 -18.91 -19.23
N GLU A 578 13.55 -18.57 -20.53
CA GLU A 578 14.20 -17.39 -21.11
C GLU A 578 13.70 -16.09 -20.50
N GLU A 579 12.37 -15.91 -20.38
CA GLU A 579 11.78 -14.69 -19.82
C GLU A 579 12.10 -14.55 -18.33
N ILE A 580 12.07 -15.63 -17.54
CA ILE A 580 12.48 -15.61 -16.13
C ILE A 580 13.98 -15.24 -16.02
N ALA A 581 14.83 -15.83 -16.84
CA ALA A 581 16.26 -15.52 -16.86
C ALA A 581 16.49 -14.05 -17.23
N ARG A 582 15.79 -13.55 -18.24
CA ARG A 582 15.82 -12.15 -18.67
C ARG A 582 15.40 -11.20 -17.54
N TYR A 583 14.26 -11.45 -16.87
CA TYR A 583 13.81 -10.66 -15.72
C TYR A 583 14.88 -10.59 -14.62
N LYS A 584 15.51 -11.71 -14.30
CA LYS A 584 16.55 -11.78 -13.25
C LYS A 584 17.76 -10.88 -13.54
N THR A 585 18.06 -10.57 -14.81
CA THR A 585 19.20 -9.70 -15.14
C THR A 585 18.99 -8.24 -14.72
N TRP A 586 17.73 -7.77 -14.65
CA TRP A 586 17.39 -6.39 -14.34
C TRP A 586 16.27 -6.22 -13.31
N ARG A 587 15.87 -7.30 -12.61
CA ARG A 587 14.82 -7.23 -11.57
C ARG A 587 15.13 -6.21 -10.47
N ASP A 588 16.42 -6.00 -10.17
CA ASP A 588 16.83 -5.01 -9.17
C ASP A 588 16.49 -3.58 -9.62
N VAL A 589 16.61 -3.29 -10.92
CA VAL A 589 16.20 -2.00 -11.48
C VAL A 589 14.71 -1.78 -11.34
N VAL A 590 13.87 -2.81 -11.58
CA VAL A 590 12.42 -2.71 -11.42
C VAL A 590 12.03 -2.59 -9.94
N GLN A 591 12.64 -3.38 -9.08
CA GLN A 591 12.25 -3.46 -7.68
C GLN A 591 12.81 -2.30 -6.83
N ASN A 592 14.06 -1.87 -7.10
CA ASN A 592 14.76 -0.86 -6.31
C ASN A 592 14.97 0.49 -7.01
N GLY A 593 14.74 0.57 -8.33
CA GLY A 593 14.90 1.78 -9.12
C GLY A 593 13.77 2.80 -8.97
N ASP A 594 13.93 3.90 -9.68
CA ASP A 594 12.95 4.98 -9.80
C ASP A 594 11.93 4.67 -10.89
N LEU A 595 10.66 4.65 -10.53
CA LEU A 595 9.55 4.45 -11.47
C LEU A 595 9.15 5.76 -12.14
N TYR A 596 8.96 5.71 -13.47
CA TYR A 596 8.36 6.79 -14.26
C TYR A 596 7.18 6.24 -15.08
N ARG A 597 5.98 6.75 -14.85
CA ARG A 597 4.80 6.49 -15.67
C ARG A 597 4.82 7.46 -16.84
N LEU A 598 5.32 7.01 -17.99
CA LEU A 598 5.56 7.88 -19.16
C LEU A 598 4.30 8.08 -20.00
N GLN A 599 3.51 7.03 -20.16
CA GLN A 599 2.18 7.08 -20.80
C GLN A 599 1.23 6.16 -20.03
N LEU A 600 0.10 6.73 -19.65
CA LEU A 600 -0.88 6.03 -18.81
C LEU A 600 -1.84 5.21 -19.69
N PRO A 601 -2.11 3.93 -19.35
CA PRO A 601 -3.09 3.10 -20.03
C PRO A 601 -4.50 3.70 -19.98
N SER A 602 -4.81 4.46 -18.93
CA SER A 602 -6.09 5.16 -18.77
C SER A 602 -6.29 6.34 -19.73
N CYS A 603 -5.23 6.83 -20.39
CA CYS A 603 -5.24 8.02 -21.24
C CYS A 603 -4.82 7.76 -22.70
N SER A 604 -4.24 6.61 -23.02
CA SER A 604 -3.64 6.33 -24.33
C SER A 604 -3.80 4.85 -24.71
N ASN A 605 -3.81 4.58 -26.03
CA ASN A 605 -3.71 3.21 -26.56
C ASN A 605 -2.30 2.59 -26.38
N VAL A 606 -1.33 3.40 -26.01
CA VAL A 606 0.03 2.97 -25.65
C VAL A 606 0.24 3.25 -24.16
N ALA A 607 0.59 2.25 -23.40
CA ALA A 607 1.12 2.42 -22.04
C ALA A 607 2.64 2.31 -22.07
N ALA A 608 3.31 3.16 -21.28
CA ALA A 608 4.76 3.15 -21.17
C ALA A 608 5.17 3.39 -19.72
N VAL A 609 5.98 2.46 -19.19
CA VAL A 609 6.51 2.52 -17.83
C VAL A 609 8.01 2.31 -17.87
N GLU A 610 8.75 3.15 -17.19
CA GLU A 610 10.20 3.12 -17.11
C GLU A 610 10.65 2.96 -15.67
N TYR A 611 11.69 2.16 -15.49
CA TYR A 611 12.43 2.02 -14.23
C TYR A 611 13.89 2.41 -14.46
N VAL A 612 14.43 3.23 -13.60
CA VAL A 612 15.83 3.70 -13.70
C VAL A 612 16.56 3.36 -12.42
N SER A 613 17.72 2.74 -12.51
CA SER A 613 18.56 2.45 -11.34
C SER A 613 18.93 3.74 -10.60
N LYS A 614 19.09 3.67 -9.26
CA LYS A 614 19.41 4.86 -8.45
C LYS A 614 20.71 5.57 -8.86
N ASP A 615 21.64 4.85 -9.45
CA ASP A 615 22.88 5.42 -10.01
C ASP A 615 22.73 5.88 -11.46
N GLN A 616 21.54 5.73 -12.06
CA GLN A 616 21.19 6.10 -13.43
C GLN A 616 22.08 5.41 -14.50
N ASN A 617 22.66 4.27 -14.20
CA ASN A 617 23.47 3.51 -15.16
C ASN A 617 22.67 2.47 -15.94
N GLU A 618 21.49 2.10 -15.43
CA GLU A 618 20.59 1.14 -16.07
C GLU A 618 19.17 1.67 -16.10
N ALA A 619 18.42 1.31 -17.15
CA ALA A 619 16.99 1.58 -17.24
C ALA A 619 16.27 0.43 -17.95
N VAL A 620 15.02 0.18 -17.56
CA VAL A 620 14.14 -0.80 -18.21
C VAL A 620 12.86 -0.08 -18.63
N LEU A 621 12.56 -0.12 -19.91
CA LEU A 621 11.37 0.49 -20.50
C LEU A 621 10.40 -0.58 -20.96
N PHE A 622 9.19 -0.60 -20.40
CA PHE A 622 8.08 -1.43 -20.81
C PHE A 622 7.13 -0.63 -21.70
N LEU A 623 6.77 -1.21 -22.83
CA LEU A 623 5.87 -0.62 -23.81
C LEU A 623 4.75 -1.61 -24.11
N PHE A 624 3.50 -1.13 -24.08
CA PHE A 624 2.29 -1.92 -24.35
C PHE A 624 1.40 -1.20 -25.34
N MET A 625 0.88 -1.92 -26.34
CA MET A 625 -0.10 -1.45 -27.28
C MET A 625 -1.44 -2.13 -26.97
N HIS A 626 -2.49 -1.35 -26.75
CA HIS A 626 -3.84 -1.91 -26.56
C HIS A 626 -4.49 -2.25 -27.91
N SER A 627 -4.55 -1.25 -28.80
CA SER A 627 -5.14 -1.41 -30.12
C SER A 627 -4.55 -0.43 -31.09
N ARG A 628 -4.60 -0.77 -32.39
CA ARG A 628 -4.09 0.09 -33.44
C ARG A 628 -5.10 0.28 -34.55
N LYS A 629 -5.24 1.53 -35.01
CA LYS A 629 -5.99 1.87 -36.21
C LYS A 629 -5.04 2.11 -37.37
N TYR A 630 -5.47 1.73 -38.59
CA TYR A 630 -4.70 2.01 -39.78
C TYR A 630 -4.50 3.54 -39.96
N GLY A 631 -3.27 3.94 -40.24
CA GLY A 631 -2.89 5.35 -40.40
C GLY A 631 -2.62 6.13 -39.10
N GLU A 632 -2.74 5.48 -37.94
CA GLU A 632 -2.34 6.07 -36.67
C GLU A 632 -0.82 6.28 -36.60
N VAL A 633 -0.41 7.49 -36.19
CA VAL A 633 1.02 7.80 -35.98
C VAL A 633 1.46 7.29 -34.62
N PHE A 634 2.54 6.55 -34.58
CA PHE A 634 3.13 6.12 -33.31
C PHE A 634 3.68 7.29 -32.53
N PRO A 635 3.30 7.46 -31.27
CA PRO A 635 3.94 8.44 -30.41
C PRO A 635 5.41 8.05 -30.19
N ARG A 636 6.26 9.03 -29.95
CA ARG A 636 7.57 8.81 -29.35
C ARG A 636 7.40 8.85 -27.83
N VAL A 637 8.01 7.89 -27.14
CA VAL A 637 8.03 7.85 -25.70
C VAL A 637 9.33 8.50 -25.22
N LYS A 638 9.21 9.61 -24.50
CA LYS A 638 10.35 10.29 -23.88
C LYS A 638 10.66 9.61 -22.55
N MET A 639 11.90 9.22 -22.40
CA MET A 639 12.40 8.66 -21.13
C MET A 639 12.70 9.77 -20.12
N HIS A 640 12.83 9.40 -18.87
CA HIS A 640 13.14 10.31 -17.77
C HIS A 640 14.27 9.73 -16.87
N GLY A 641 14.84 10.55 -16.02
CA GLY A 641 15.79 10.11 -14.99
C GLY A 641 17.15 9.61 -15.49
N LEU A 642 17.43 9.69 -16.79
CA LEU A 642 18.72 9.29 -17.34
C LEU A 642 19.77 10.41 -17.20
N LYS A 643 21.06 10.06 -17.27
CA LYS A 643 22.16 11.03 -17.38
C LYS A 643 22.22 11.59 -18.80
N GLU A 644 22.11 12.92 -18.96
CA GLU A 644 22.09 13.58 -20.28
C GLU A 644 23.30 13.26 -21.15
N ASP A 645 24.48 13.30 -20.55
CA ASP A 645 25.76 13.13 -21.25
C ASP A 645 26.25 11.67 -21.32
N THR A 646 25.44 10.71 -20.91
CA THR A 646 25.74 9.28 -20.94
C THR A 646 25.12 8.61 -22.17
N HIS A 647 25.81 7.63 -22.71
CA HIS A 647 25.29 6.79 -23.78
C HIS A 647 24.86 5.44 -23.20
N TYR A 648 23.75 4.91 -23.69
CA TYR A 648 23.18 3.65 -23.25
C TYR A 648 23.03 2.68 -24.43
N SER A 649 23.52 1.46 -24.28
CA SER A 649 23.23 0.37 -25.20
C SER A 649 21.84 -0.20 -24.89
N CYS A 650 21.06 -0.46 -25.91
CA CYS A 650 19.76 -1.12 -25.81
C CYS A 650 19.93 -2.58 -26.27
N ASP A 651 19.55 -3.54 -25.40
CA ASP A 651 19.64 -4.98 -25.68
C ASP A 651 18.75 -5.39 -26.87
N GLU A 652 17.52 -4.89 -26.89
CA GLU A 652 16.50 -5.22 -27.88
C GLU A 652 16.88 -4.78 -29.31
N THR A 653 17.52 -3.62 -29.46
CA THR A 653 17.84 -3.06 -30.77
C THR A 653 19.30 -3.21 -31.15
N GLY A 654 20.18 -3.56 -30.21
CA GLY A 654 21.63 -3.56 -30.37
C GLY A 654 22.24 -2.17 -30.62
N LYS A 655 21.47 -1.08 -30.47
CA LYS A 655 21.88 0.31 -30.74
C LYS A 655 22.32 1.03 -29.49
N VAL A 656 23.11 2.07 -29.67
CA VAL A 656 23.55 2.97 -28.61
C VAL A 656 22.86 4.32 -28.78
N TYR A 657 22.28 4.83 -27.73
CA TYR A 657 21.54 6.11 -27.70
C TYR A 657 22.15 7.04 -26.65
N ALA A 658 22.17 8.35 -26.93
CA ALA A 658 22.53 9.35 -25.92
C ALA A 658 21.32 9.60 -24.97
N GLY A 659 21.56 9.70 -23.67
CA GLY A 659 20.51 9.95 -22.67
C GLY A 659 19.66 11.18 -23.01
N LYS A 660 20.30 12.32 -23.33
CA LYS A 660 19.60 13.54 -23.77
C LYS A 660 18.71 13.34 -25.01
N THR A 661 19.06 12.43 -25.93
CA THR A 661 18.23 12.15 -27.10
C THR A 661 17.00 11.35 -26.71
N MET A 662 17.15 10.36 -25.83
CA MET A 662 16.03 9.58 -25.34
C MET A 662 15.06 10.42 -24.50
N MET A 663 15.56 11.37 -23.70
CA MET A 663 14.74 12.25 -22.88
C MET A 663 14.07 13.37 -23.68
N ASN A 664 14.71 13.96 -24.68
CA ASN A 664 14.16 15.12 -25.41
C ASN A 664 13.39 14.74 -26.67
N LEU A 665 13.91 13.82 -27.50
CA LEU A 665 13.27 13.33 -28.72
C LEU A 665 12.33 12.15 -28.46
N GLY A 666 12.73 11.26 -27.55
CA GLY A 666 12.06 10.01 -27.25
C GLY A 666 12.37 8.88 -28.25
N LEU A 667 11.99 7.68 -27.86
CA LEU A 667 12.13 6.45 -28.65
C LEU A 667 10.85 6.17 -29.43
N SER A 668 10.98 5.59 -30.63
CA SER A 668 9.84 5.07 -31.37
C SER A 668 9.34 3.80 -30.68
N VAL A 669 8.04 3.71 -30.48
CA VAL A 669 7.41 2.58 -29.77
C VAL A 669 7.63 1.25 -30.51
N GLY A 670 7.56 1.24 -31.85
CA GLY A 670 7.87 0.06 -32.68
C GLY A 670 6.97 -1.17 -32.46
N LEU A 671 5.76 -0.96 -31.94
CA LEU A 671 4.74 -2.00 -31.76
C LEU A 671 3.83 -2.06 -33.00
N HIS A 672 3.38 -3.27 -33.38
CA HIS A 672 2.75 -3.47 -34.68
C HIS A 672 1.36 -4.09 -34.67
N GLY A 673 0.88 -4.55 -33.52
CA GLY A 673 -0.42 -5.21 -33.41
C GLY A 673 -1.23 -4.79 -32.20
N ASP A 674 -2.44 -5.32 -32.11
CA ASP A 674 -3.26 -5.24 -30.89
C ASP A 674 -2.64 -6.16 -29.84
N PHE A 675 -2.62 -5.69 -28.58
CA PHE A 675 -1.96 -6.40 -27.48
C PHE A 675 -0.51 -6.80 -27.75
N ASP A 676 0.23 -5.93 -28.45
CA ASP A 676 1.67 -6.08 -28.65
C ASP A 676 2.44 -5.37 -27.53
N SER A 677 3.58 -5.91 -27.14
CA SER A 677 4.39 -5.36 -26.07
C SER A 677 5.89 -5.53 -26.33
N ARG A 678 6.68 -4.66 -25.71
CA ARG A 678 8.14 -4.70 -25.82
C ARG A 678 8.78 -4.28 -24.51
N VAL A 679 9.89 -4.92 -24.17
CA VAL A 679 10.76 -4.52 -23.07
C VAL A 679 12.14 -4.20 -23.64
N CYS A 680 12.67 -3.01 -23.30
CA CYS A 680 14.00 -2.58 -23.66
C CYS A 680 14.82 -2.37 -22.40
N HIS A 681 15.94 -3.06 -22.27
CA HIS A 681 16.91 -2.83 -21.21
C HIS A 681 18.06 -1.97 -21.73
N PHE A 682 18.39 -0.92 -20.99
CA PHE A 682 19.41 0.06 -21.31
C PHE A 682 20.53 0.02 -20.29
N GLN A 683 21.79 -0.07 -20.77
CA GLN A 683 22.97 -0.05 -19.91
C GLN A 683 23.94 1.04 -20.36
N ALA A 684 24.43 1.82 -19.39
CA ALA A 684 25.42 2.87 -19.65
C ALA A 684 26.71 2.30 -20.24
N VAL A 685 27.17 2.89 -21.37
CA VAL A 685 28.38 2.47 -22.06
C VAL A 685 29.35 3.62 -22.27
N LYS A 686 30.65 3.34 -22.18
CA LYS A 686 31.68 4.30 -22.56
C LYS A 686 31.89 4.20 -24.07
N LEU A 687 31.61 5.27 -24.81
CA LEU A 687 32.02 5.33 -26.21
C LEU A 687 33.56 5.26 -26.27
N GLN A 688 34.09 4.25 -26.96
CA GLN A 688 35.48 4.29 -27.32
C GLN A 688 35.69 5.50 -28.25
N GLN A 689 36.49 6.47 -27.80
CA GLN A 689 36.89 7.56 -28.68
C GLN A 689 37.60 6.92 -29.88
N SER A 690 36.94 6.88 -31.05
CA SER A 690 37.58 6.55 -32.28
C SER A 690 38.65 7.61 -32.49
N LYS A 691 39.92 7.22 -32.34
CA LYS A 691 41.05 8.06 -32.78
C LYS A 691 40.80 8.39 -34.24
N LYS A 692 40.39 9.64 -34.50
CA LYS A 692 40.46 10.23 -35.85
C LYS A 692 41.93 10.43 -36.24
#